data_39240ac1494fd3e6c577fefa7d2a3ad1
#
_entry.id   39240ac1494fd3e6c577fefa7d2a3ad1
#
_cell.length_a   1.000
_cell.length_b   1.000
_cell.length_c   1.000
_cell.angle_alpha   90.00
_cell.angle_beta   90.00
_cell.angle_gamma   90.00
#
_symmetry.space_group_name_H-M   'P 1'
#
loop_
_entity.id
_entity.type
_entity.pdbx_description
1 polymer ?
#
loop_
_entity_poly.entity_id
_entity_poly.type
_entity_poly.pdbx_seq_one_letter_code
_entity_poly.pdbx_strand_id
1 'polypeptide(L)'
;MPSKTLSDFKDRLLKPSPKRSEKSPATKHTLPAAFAFFLISIFIPLERAFWQGIIARRRELYPHVNFDHLCFADVLRICIQTIFLAFFTALPVRDFWQFNPLARFIRAVIRLVGRIGDSIGRLGGRIIFNIGANVVKSRRRVGRKQVSKFQNSIFWAAGIVAGLLAILCITQPFNVQGQVVFLSIVLLSAWSLTHIKARISLMLLFVLSVTVSGRYLWWRYTSTIHADGAISLFLSCLLLAAETYAFIVMVLGYFQVCWPLDRRPKRLPADRSTWPTVDIFIPTYNESLEVIKPTVFAAKNLDWPEDKINVYILDDGSRDWVEDFAKAAGVHYIKRDEHNHAKAGNINNAMKLTSGEFITIYDCDHVPSSDFLTSTVGWLVHDKKIALVQTPHHFYSPDPFEKNLHLDRAMPFENSLFHDYIQKGNDTWNAVMFCGSNAVMRRSALEEIGGIAVETVTEDAHTSLKLNRRGWKSACISKPLASGLSTESLSAHIGQRIRWARGMIQIFRLDNPLLKKGLTLPQRLCFMNAMIHFLHGLPRIIFLLAPLPYMFFDIYVIYATAAAIFAYVIPHMVHAAITNQQLQRGYRYPFLGGVYETVLSWYILLPTTVALIFPHKGKFNVTAKGMTIDKKYVDWHIATPVLILMVLNLLGLAIGIYKTVTAADPQVSTLIINIAWIAYNLLVLGAAFAVAVEEIMEHPLPRVPLKAGAVVTTSDGTKHAVSVVEFSQTELVLDMKGLAADESVVIEMTGNGHTDTFKATVAREAKGFTEFDLVFESVEDEIRFNRQTFAREGHWGDKFDSHVDDRFITGFLRLVGFAAYGFKSLVEFLPGTAGRFVRYVVSFLPRMPKASVGL
;
A
#
# COMPACT_ATOMS: atom_id res chain seq x y z
N MET A 1 11.16 -9.08 -10.04
CA MET A 1 12.65 -9.13 -9.97
C MET A 1 13.30 -10.51 -9.99
N PRO A 2 12.63 -11.68 -9.83
CA PRO A 2 13.32 -12.95 -10.02
C PRO A 2 13.86 -13.17 -11.44
N SER A 3 13.22 -12.60 -12.47
CA SER A 3 13.64 -12.80 -13.86
C SER A 3 14.88 -11.98 -14.26
N LYS A 4 15.08 -10.79 -13.71
CA LYS A 4 16.30 -10.01 -13.97
C LYS A 4 17.53 -10.61 -13.27
N THR A 5 17.36 -11.11 -12.07
CA THR A 5 18.46 -11.73 -11.30
C THR A 5 18.97 -13.02 -11.93
N LEU A 6 18.07 -13.85 -12.49
CA LEU A 6 18.47 -15.07 -13.20
C LEU A 6 19.10 -14.77 -14.55
N SER A 7 18.59 -13.76 -15.29
CA SER A 7 19.14 -13.28 -16.54
C SER A 7 20.53 -12.67 -16.32
N ASP A 8 20.69 -11.79 -15.34
CA ASP A 8 21.97 -11.16 -15.01
C ASP A 8 22.99 -12.17 -14.47
N PHE A 9 22.55 -13.21 -13.77
CA PHE A 9 23.38 -14.30 -13.31
C PHE A 9 23.88 -15.15 -14.50
N LYS A 10 23.00 -15.48 -15.45
CA LYS A 10 23.33 -16.19 -16.68
C LYS A 10 24.28 -15.36 -17.56
N ASP A 11 24.00 -14.08 -17.75
CA ASP A 11 24.84 -13.17 -18.55
C ASP A 11 26.23 -12.96 -17.94
N ARG A 12 26.35 -13.03 -16.60
CA ARG A 12 27.65 -12.96 -15.92
C ARG A 12 28.43 -14.28 -15.98
N LEU A 13 27.74 -15.43 -15.95
CA LEU A 13 28.35 -16.74 -16.06
C LEU A 13 28.79 -17.07 -17.52
N LEU A 14 28.05 -16.55 -18.50
CA LEU A 14 28.18 -16.91 -19.92
C LEU A 14 28.86 -15.84 -20.79
N LYS A 15 29.36 -14.72 -20.20
CA LYS A 15 30.14 -13.73 -20.98
C LYS A 15 31.39 -14.40 -21.52
N PRO A 16 31.50 -14.59 -22.83
CA PRO A 16 32.71 -15.18 -23.41
C PRO A 16 33.84 -14.16 -23.37
N SER A 17 35.04 -14.62 -23.00
CA SER A 17 36.29 -13.92 -23.29
C SER A 17 36.40 -13.77 -24.81
N PRO A 18 36.94 -12.69 -25.35
CA PRO A 18 36.90 -12.46 -26.79
C PRO A 18 37.91 -13.37 -27.51
N LYS A 19 37.40 -14.10 -28.53
CA LYS A 19 38.04 -14.73 -29.70
C LYS A 19 38.73 -16.09 -29.55
N ARG A 20 38.09 -17.06 -30.18
CA ARG A 20 38.69 -17.81 -31.30
C ARG A 20 37.60 -18.58 -32.05
N SER A 21 37.44 -18.30 -33.31
CA SER A 21 36.61 -19.04 -34.23
C SER A 21 37.34 -20.32 -34.64
N GLU A 22 36.79 -21.47 -34.27
CA GLU A 22 37.13 -22.74 -34.97
C GLU A 22 35.80 -23.48 -35.25
N LYS A 23 35.54 -23.67 -36.54
CA LYS A 23 34.47 -24.51 -37.05
C LYS A 23 34.80 -25.97 -36.74
N SER A 24 34.01 -26.57 -35.85
CA SER A 24 33.98 -28.01 -35.63
C SER A 24 33.02 -28.69 -36.60
N PRO A 25 33.30 -29.86 -37.15
CA PRO A 25 32.47 -30.53 -38.14
C PRO A 25 31.17 -31.04 -37.53
N ALA A 26 30.07 -30.82 -38.22
CA ALA A 26 28.74 -31.25 -37.80
C ALA A 26 28.62 -32.77 -37.82
N THR A 27 28.65 -33.41 -36.67
CA THR A 27 28.23 -34.80 -36.49
C THR A 27 26.70 -34.92 -36.68
N LYS A 28 26.30 -35.75 -37.65
CA LYS A 28 24.88 -36.10 -37.89
C LYS A 28 24.38 -36.92 -36.69
N HIS A 29 23.66 -36.25 -35.77
CA HIS A 29 22.96 -36.94 -34.70
C HIS A 29 21.63 -37.51 -35.22
N THR A 30 21.33 -38.77 -34.88
CA THR A 30 20.04 -39.40 -35.16
C THR A 30 18.93 -38.68 -34.38
N LEU A 31 17.72 -38.62 -34.95
CA LEU A 31 16.56 -37.89 -34.38
C LEU A 31 16.30 -38.23 -32.87
N PRO A 32 16.41 -39.50 -32.43
CA PRO A 32 16.28 -39.87 -31.02
C PRO A 32 17.37 -39.32 -30.12
N ALA A 33 18.63 -39.29 -30.61
CA ALA A 33 19.75 -38.74 -29.86
C ALA A 33 19.64 -37.21 -29.73
N ALA A 34 19.18 -36.53 -30.78
CA ALA A 34 18.92 -35.08 -30.75
C ALA A 34 17.76 -34.73 -29.79
N PHE A 35 16.73 -35.58 -29.72
CA PHE A 35 15.61 -35.40 -28.78
C PHE A 35 16.02 -35.68 -27.32
N ALA A 36 16.80 -36.74 -27.06
CA ALA A 36 17.35 -37.01 -25.74
C ALA A 36 18.32 -35.89 -25.28
N PHE A 37 19.15 -35.39 -26.17
CA PHE A 37 20.03 -34.26 -25.92
C PHE A 37 19.25 -32.99 -25.63
N PHE A 38 18.17 -32.75 -26.35
CA PHE A 38 17.24 -31.64 -26.10
C PHE A 38 16.58 -31.75 -24.72
N LEU A 39 16.07 -32.92 -24.33
CA LEU A 39 15.49 -33.15 -23.01
C LEU A 39 16.50 -32.94 -21.87
N ILE A 40 17.74 -33.45 -22.04
CA ILE A 40 18.80 -33.27 -21.05
C ILE A 40 19.21 -31.79 -20.96
N SER A 41 19.30 -31.07 -22.06
CA SER A 41 19.65 -29.63 -22.09
C SER A 41 18.60 -28.73 -21.48
N ILE A 42 17.37 -29.20 -21.31
CA ILE A 42 16.33 -28.47 -20.57
C ILE A 42 16.65 -28.40 -19.07
N PHE A 43 17.27 -29.44 -18.52
CA PHE A 43 17.51 -29.60 -17.10
C PHE A 43 18.98 -29.40 -16.69
N ILE A 44 19.93 -29.60 -17.60
CA ILE A 44 21.36 -29.51 -17.31
C ILE A 44 22.04 -28.68 -18.41
N PRO A 45 22.73 -27.59 -18.07
CA PRO A 45 23.52 -26.83 -19.02
C PRO A 45 24.74 -27.66 -19.45
N LEU A 46 24.90 -27.86 -20.76
CA LEU A 46 25.96 -28.67 -21.33
C LEU A 46 27.17 -27.83 -21.76
N GLU A 47 27.07 -26.53 -21.70
CA GLU A 47 28.09 -25.60 -22.13
C GLU A 47 29.31 -25.60 -21.18
N ARG A 48 30.49 -25.81 -21.73
CA ARG A 48 31.76 -25.78 -21.00
C ARG A 48 31.97 -24.44 -20.26
N ALA A 49 31.51 -23.35 -20.84
CA ALA A 49 31.59 -22.01 -20.25
C ALA A 49 30.82 -21.89 -18.94
N PHE A 50 29.67 -22.57 -18.83
CA PHE A 50 28.90 -22.62 -17.61
C PHE A 50 29.69 -23.25 -16.45
N TRP A 51 30.28 -24.41 -16.68
CA TRP A 51 31.04 -25.13 -15.66
C TRP A 51 32.31 -24.38 -15.27
N GLN A 52 33.00 -23.76 -16.25
CA GLN A 52 34.15 -22.90 -15.97
C GLN A 52 33.75 -21.67 -15.13
N GLY A 53 32.56 -21.06 -15.39
CA GLY A 53 31.99 -19.97 -14.58
C GLY A 53 31.72 -20.39 -13.14
N ILE A 54 31.16 -21.59 -12.92
CA ILE A 54 30.94 -22.15 -11.57
C ILE A 54 32.26 -22.31 -10.82
N ILE A 55 33.28 -22.90 -11.48
CA ILE A 55 34.58 -23.09 -10.85
C ILE A 55 35.26 -21.76 -10.51
N ALA A 56 35.21 -20.78 -11.41
CA ALA A 56 35.83 -19.48 -11.20
C ALA A 56 35.20 -18.72 -10.02
N ARG A 57 33.90 -18.91 -9.80
CA ARG A 57 33.13 -18.22 -8.76
C ARG A 57 32.73 -19.12 -7.58
N ARG A 58 33.43 -20.25 -7.39
CA ARG A 58 33.06 -21.27 -6.42
C ARG A 58 32.89 -20.73 -4.99
N ARG A 59 33.75 -19.82 -4.52
CA ARG A 59 33.62 -19.22 -3.16
C ARG A 59 32.37 -18.37 -2.99
N GLU A 60 31.93 -17.72 -4.05
CA GLU A 60 30.67 -16.92 -4.03
C GLU A 60 29.43 -17.84 -4.11
N LEU A 61 29.46 -18.85 -4.96
CA LEU A 61 28.31 -19.74 -5.21
C LEU A 61 28.09 -20.77 -4.09
N TYR A 62 29.16 -21.14 -3.37
CA TYR A 62 29.11 -22.12 -2.28
C TYR A 62 29.62 -21.51 -0.96
N PRO A 63 28.93 -20.54 -0.37
CA PRO A 63 29.41 -19.75 0.78
C PRO A 63 29.59 -20.56 2.06
N HIS A 64 29.02 -21.76 2.13
CA HIS A 64 29.10 -22.65 3.30
C HIS A 64 30.10 -23.80 3.12
N VAL A 65 30.86 -23.81 2.02
CA VAL A 65 31.86 -24.82 1.69
C VAL A 65 33.26 -24.29 1.98
N ASN A 66 33.98 -24.97 2.84
CA ASN A 66 35.40 -24.65 3.05
C ASN A 66 36.25 -25.40 2.00
N PHE A 67 36.64 -24.69 0.93
CA PHE A 67 37.45 -25.28 -0.15
C PHE A 67 38.88 -25.56 0.25
N ASP A 68 39.39 -25.04 1.36
CA ASP A 68 40.74 -25.25 1.82
C ASP A 68 40.84 -26.51 2.73
N HIS A 69 39.72 -26.90 3.36
CA HIS A 69 39.60 -28.12 4.18
C HIS A 69 38.22 -28.76 3.97
N LEU A 70 38.10 -29.56 2.89
CA LEU A 70 36.81 -30.20 2.56
C LEU A 70 36.48 -31.34 3.50
N CYS A 71 35.31 -31.29 4.12
CA CYS A 71 34.72 -32.40 4.85
C CYS A 71 33.65 -33.12 4.02
N PHE A 72 33.23 -34.34 4.46
CA PHE A 72 32.19 -35.11 3.73
C PHE A 72 30.90 -34.31 3.51
N ALA A 73 30.51 -33.50 4.49
CA ALA A 73 29.34 -32.63 4.38
C ALA A 73 29.51 -31.57 3.27
N ASP A 74 30.72 -31.06 3.06
CA ASP A 74 31.01 -30.07 2.01
C ASP A 74 30.90 -30.68 0.61
N VAL A 75 31.36 -31.92 0.45
CA VAL A 75 31.19 -32.66 -0.83
C VAL A 75 29.69 -32.82 -1.13
N LEU A 76 28.91 -33.21 -0.14
CA LEU A 76 27.47 -33.36 -0.30
C LEU A 76 26.76 -31.99 -0.63
N ARG A 77 27.19 -30.90 0.03
CA ARG A 77 26.72 -29.52 -0.29
C ARG A 77 27.05 -29.15 -1.74
N ILE A 78 28.28 -29.38 -2.19
CA ILE A 78 28.69 -29.09 -3.56
C ILE A 78 27.82 -29.87 -4.55
N CYS A 79 27.61 -31.18 -4.32
CA CYS A 79 26.76 -31.98 -5.20
C CYS A 79 25.33 -31.45 -5.28
N ILE A 80 24.66 -31.28 -4.14
CA ILE A 80 23.27 -30.81 -4.09
C ILE A 80 23.13 -29.42 -4.70
N GLN A 81 24.00 -28.49 -4.31
CA GLN A 81 23.94 -27.10 -4.80
C GLN A 81 24.28 -26.99 -6.28
N THR A 82 25.19 -27.82 -6.77
CA THR A 82 25.54 -27.86 -8.21
C THR A 82 24.40 -28.41 -9.07
N ILE A 83 23.73 -29.49 -8.61
CA ILE A 83 22.54 -30.02 -9.30
C ILE A 83 21.46 -28.95 -9.36
N PHE A 84 21.24 -28.26 -8.28
CA PHE A 84 20.22 -27.19 -8.18
C PHE A 84 20.59 -25.99 -9.07
N LEU A 85 21.84 -25.53 -9.06
CA LEU A 85 22.33 -24.48 -9.94
C LEU A 85 22.20 -24.88 -11.43
N ALA A 86 22.55 -26.11 -11.77
CA ALA A 86 22.44 -26.65 -13.12
C ALA A 86 20.95 -26.66 -13.56
N PHE A 87 20.06 -27.14 -12.70
CA PHE A 87 18.62 -27.17 -12.98
C PHE A 87 18.03 -25.77 -13.17
N PHE A 88 18.28 -24.81 -12.24
CA PHE A 88 17.74 -23.46 -12.33
C PHE A 88 18.37 -22.60 -13.41
N THR A 89 19.63 -22.84 -13.77
CA THR A 89 20.28 -22.11 -14.87
C THR A 89 20.01 -22.73 -16.23
N ALA A 90 19.70 -24.03 -16.31
CA ALA A 90 19.27 -24.69 -17.53
C ALA A 90 17.83 -24.34 -17.95
N LEU A 91 17.01 -23.83 -17.05
CA LEU A 91 15.70 -23.25 -17.39
C LEU A 91 15.91 -21.82 -17.95
N PRO A 92 16.15 -21.61 -19.23
CA PRO A 92 16.37 -20.30 -19.81
C PRO A 92 15.01 -19.64 -19.96
N VAL A 93 14.57 -18.94 -18.94
CA VAL A 93 13.27 -18.26 -18.94
C VAL A 93 13.14 -17.32 -20.14
N ARG A 94 14.25 -16.76 -20.62
CA ARG A 94 14.22 -15.82 -21.75
C ARG A 94 14.44 -16.50 -23.11
N ASP A 95 15.44 -17.37 -23.25
CA ASP A 95 15.78 -17.98 -24.54
C ASP A 95 14.93 -19.20 -24.86
N PHE A 96 14.57 -20.00 -23.86
CA PHE A 96 13.58 -21.08 -24.01
C PHE A 96 12.25 -20.52 -24.57
N TRP A 97 11.80 -19.40 -24.05
CA TRP A 97 10.59 -18.73 -24.53
C TRP A 97 10.78 -18.06 -25.91
N GLN A 98 11.99 -17.78 -26.35
CA GLN A 98 12.23 -17.20 -27.68
C GLN A 98 12.27 -18.23 -28.80
N PHE A 99 12.87 -19.39 -28.59
CA PHE A 99 13.16 -20.39 -29.64
C PHE A 99 12.24 -21.61 -29.59
N ASN A 100 11.58 -21.91 -28.47
CA ASN A 100 10.69 -23.06 -28.37
C ASN A 100 9.41 -22.86 -29.19
N PRO A 101 9.00 -23.81 -30.08
CA PRO A 101 7.77 -23.74 -30.87
C PRO A 101 6.51 -23.58 -30.00
N LEU A 102 6.45 -24.31 -28.86
CA LEU A 102 5.36 -24.20 -27.91
C LEU A 102 5.29 -22.80 -27.26
N ALA A 103 6.43 -22.25 -26.90
CA ALA A 103 6.52 -20.89 -26.34
C ALA A 103 6.18 -19.83 -27.41
N ARG A 104 6.52 -20.05 -28.66
CA ARG A 104 6.05 -19.20 -29.80
C ARG A 104 4.54 -19.29 -29.99
N PHE A 105 3.99 -20.51 -29.92
CA PHE A 105 2.55 -20.73 -29.99
C PHE A 105 1.83 -20.05 -28.82
N ILE A 106 2.28 -20.28 -27.58
CA ILE A 106 1.69 -19.63 -26.38
C ILE A 106 1.74 -18.10 -26.53
N ARG A 107 2.88 -17.52 -26.94
CA ARG A 107 2.98 -16.07 -27.20
C ARG A 107 2.09 -15.59 -28.33
N ALA A 108 1.90 -16.40 -29.36
CA ALA A 108 0.97 -16.09 -30.45
C ALA A 108 -0.48 -16.07 -29.93
N VAL A 109 -0.85 -17.06 -29.11
CA VAL A 109 -2.16 -17.11 -28.43
C VAL A 109 -2.35 -15.92 -27.51
N ILE A 110 -1.37 -15.61 -26.64
CA ILE A 110 -1.44 -14.44 -25.73
C ILE A 110 -1.57 -13.15 -26.52
N ARG A 111 -0.82 -12.98 -27.62
CA ARG A 111 -0.95 -11.81 -28.50
C ARG A 111 -2.29 -11.75 -29.22
N LEU A 112 -2.82 -12.89 -29.64
CA LEU A 112 -4.14 -12.98 -30.25
C LEU A 112 -5.22 -12.60 -29.24
N VAL A 113 -5.19 -13.15 -28.04
CA VAL A 113 -6.12 -12.83 -26.94
C VAL A 113 -6.01 -11.34 -26.59
N GLY A 114 -4.80 -10.79 -26.52
CA GLY A 114 -4.58 -9.35 -26.32
C GLY A 114 -5.21 -8.49 -27.43
N ARG A 115 -5.00 -8.87 -28.71
CA ARG A 115 -5.62 -8.16 -29.87
C ARG A 115 -7.14 -8.23 -29.86
N ILE A 116 -7.70 -9.39 -29.48
CA ILE A 116 -9.15 -9.55 -29.30
C ILE A 116 -9.64 -8.63 -28.18
N GLY A 117 -8.95 -8.60 -27.03
CA GLY A 117 -9.26 -7.70 -25.92
C GLY A 117 -9.22 -6.22 -26.33
N ASP A 118 -8.18 -5.80 -27.02
CA ASP A 118 -8.06 -4.43 -27.55
C ASP A 118 -9.17 -4.09 -28.57
N SER A 119 -9.59 -5.07 -29.38
CA SER A 119 -10.68 -4.88 -30.34
C SER A 119 -12.02 -4.75 -29.64
N ILE A 120 -12.28 -5.57 -28.62
CA ILE A 120 -13.43 -5.44 -27.73
C ILE A 120 -13.40 -4.08 -27.01
N GLY A 121 -12.24 -3.66 -26.50
CA GLY A 121 -12.06 -2.36 -25.86
C GLY A 121 -12.39 -1.19 -26.78
N ARG A 122 -11.91 -1.23 -28.04
CA ARG A 122 -12.24 -0.20 -29.04
C ARG A 122 -13.71 -0.21 -29.43
N LEU A 123 -14.30 -1.39 -29.66
CA LEU A 123 -15.70 -1.51 -30.02
C LEU A 123 -16.62 -1.07 -28.87
N GLY A 124 -16.39 -1.59 -27.68
CA GLY A 124 -17.13 -1.23 -26.48
C GLY A 124 -17.01 0.25 -26.13
N GLY A 125 -15.80 0.80 -26.22
CA GLY A 125 -15.55 2.24 -26.05
C GLY A 125 -16.34 3.11 -27.06
N ARG A 126 -16.41 2.69 -28.35
CA ARG A 126 -17.24 3.37 -29.38
C ARG A 126 -18.72 3.31 -29.06
N ILE A 127 -19.22 2.13 -28.67
CA ILE A 127 -20.63 1.94 -28.30
C ILE A 127 -21.00 2.84 -27.12
N ILE A 128 -20.18 2.81 -26.04
CA ILE A 128 -20.42 3.61 -24.84
C ILE A 128 -20.30 5.10 -25.15
N PHE A 129 -19.31 5.51 -25.97
CA PHE A 129 -19.16 6.90 -26.39
C PHE A 129 -20.37 7.38 -27.23
N ASN A 130 -20.86 6.56 -28.18
CA ASN A 130 -22.02 6.88 -28.98
C ASN A 130 -23.31 6.98 -28.17
N ILE A 131 -23.49 6.05 -27.20
CA ILE A 131 -24.63 6.13 -26.26
C ILE A 131 -24.50 7.40 -25.41
N GLY A 132 -23.33 7.69 -24.85
CA GLY A 132 -23.06 8.90 -24.08
C GLY A 132 -23.24 10.18 -24.87
N ALA A 133 -22.74 10.22 -26.11
CA ALA A 133 -22.88 11.36 -27.01
C ALA A 133 -24.35 11.61 -27.38
N ASN A 134 -25.12 10.55 -27.62
CA ASN A 134 -26.55 10.66 -27.93
C ASN A 134 -27.35 11.15 -26.70
N VAL A 135 -27.00 10.68 -25.51
CA VAL A 135 -27.60 11.17 -24.25
C VAL A 135 -27.26 12.64 -24.00
N VAL A 136 -26.00 13.05 -24.24
CA VAL A 136 -25.57 14.45 -24.10
C VAL A 136 -26.22 15.35 -25.17
N LYS A 137 -26.32 14.89 -26.44
CA LYS A 137 -27.03 15.62 -27.50
C LYS A 137 -28.50 15.76 -27.16
N SER A 138 -29.16 14.73 -26.66
CA SER A 138 -30.53 14.77 -26.17
C SER A 138 -30.72 15.76 -25.02
N ARG A 139 -29.79 15.80 -24.06
CA ARG A 139 -29.79 16.78 -22.95
C ARG A 139 -29.56 18.22 -23.40
N ARG A 140 -28.77 18.47 -24.45
CA ARG A 140 -28.58 19.83 -25.00
C ARG A 140 -29.81 20.35 -25.79
N ARG A 141 -30.61 19.44 -26.42
CA ARG A 141 -31.85 19.81 -27.14
C ARG A 141 -33.02 20.04 -26.19
N VAL A 142 -33.06 19.39 -25.02
CA VAL A 142 -34.08 19.59 -23.99
C VAL A 142 -33.47 20.48 -22.91
N GLY A 143 -33.91 21.73 -22.85
CA GLY A 143 -33.47 22.72 -21.86
C GLY A 143 -33.51 22.12 -20.45
N ARG A 144 -32.60 22.56 -19.61
CA ARG A 144 -32.26 22.03 -18.24
C ARG A 144 -33.45 21.80 -17.27
N LYS A 145 -34.71 22.18 -17.65
CA LYS A 145 -35.89 22.14 -16.78
C LYS A 145 -36.88 20.99 -17.00
N GLN A 146 -36.68 20.15 -18.04
CA GLN A 146 -37.57 18.99 -18.28
C GLN A 146 -36.82 17.72 -18.71
N VAL A 147 -35.90 17.26 -17.85
CA VAL A 147 -35.71 15.79 -17.79
C VAL A 147 -37.01 15.27 -17.20
N SER A 148 -37.94 14.82 -18.07
CA SER A 148 -39.29 14.53 -17.67
C SER A 148 -39.31 13.49 -16.53
N LYS A 149 -40.26 13.63 -15.62
CA LYS A 149 -40.55 12.57 -14.61
C LYS A 149 -40.58 11.18 -15.28
N PHE A 150 -40.99 11.10 -16.51
CA PHE A 150 -41.05 9.90 -17.33
C PHE A 150 -39.64 9.27 -17.61
N GLN A 151 -38.63 10.06 -17.97
CA GLN A 151 -37.27 9.52 -18.15
C GLN A 151 -36.68 9.01 -16.85
N ASN A 152 -36.88 9.71 -15.72
CA ASN A 152 -36.51 9.22 -14.42
C ASN A 152 -37.24 7.91 -14.07
N SER A 153 -38.53 7.80 -14.37
CA SER A 153 -39.30 6.56 -14.16
C SER A 153 -38.78 5.38 -14.99
N ILE A 154 -38.35 5.61 -16.24
CA ILE A 154 -37.73 4.56 -17.08
C ILE A 154 -36.38 4.11 -16.47
N PHE A 155 -35.55 5.04 -15.99
CA PHE A 155 -34.28 4.66 -15.34
C PHE A 155 -34.51 3.87 -14.06
N TRP A 156 -35.51 4.26 -13.25
CA TRP A 156 -35.88 3.50 -12.04
C TRP A 156 -36.43 2.12 -12.39
N ALA A 157 -37.33 2.03 -13.39
CA ALA A 157 -37.86 0.75 -13.87
C ALA A 157 -36.75 -0.17 -14.38
N ALA A 158 -35.82 0.35 -15.20
CA ALA A 158 -34.67 -0.41 -15.70
C ALA A 158 -33.77 -0.87 -14.54
N GLY A 159 -33.53 -0.02 -13.54
CA GLY A 159 -32.78 -0.37 -12.34
C GLY A 159 -33.45 -1.47 -11.51
N ILE A 160 -34.77 -1.40 -11.35
CA ILE A 160 -35.56 -2.43 -10.66
C ILE A 160 -35.48 -3.77 -11.43
N VAL A 161 -35.67 -3.76 -12.74
CA VAL A 161 -35.57 -4.97 -13.56
C VAL A 161 -34.16 -5.57 -13.48
N ALA A 162 -33.13 -4.76 -13.59
CA ALA A 162 -31.74 -5.22 -13.42
C ALA A 162 -31.49 -5.80 -12.03
N GLY A 163 -32.04 -5.18 -10.98
CA GLY A 163 -31.97 -5.71 -9.60
C GLY A 163 -32.68 -7.04 -9.45
N LEU A 164 -33.87 -7.19 -10.01
CA LEU A 164 -34.62 -8.46 -9.99
C LEU A 164 -33.89 -9.56 -10.76
N LEU A 165 -33.29 -9.25 -11.91
CA LEU A 165 -32.46 -10.20 -12.67
C LEU A 165 -31.22 -10.61 -11.86
N ALA A 166 -30.57 -9.69 -11.18
CA ALA A 166 -29.45 -10.02 -10.28
C ALA A 166 -29.88 -10.92 -9.14
N ILE A 167 -31.03 -10.66 -8.50
CA ILE A 167 -31.60 -11.52 -7.46
C ILE A 167 -31.90 -12.93 -8.01
N LEU A 168 -32.51 -13.04 -9.20
CA LEU A 168 -32.73 -14.31 -9.86
C LEU A 168 -31.41 -15.04 -10.12
N CYS A 169 -30.39 -14.37 -10.64
CA CYS A 169 -29.05 -14.96 -10.83
C CYS A 169 -28.40 -15.43 -9.53
N ILE A 170 -28.67 -14.75 -8.42
CA ILE A 170 -28.15 -15.12 -7.09
C ILE A 170 -28.86 -16.36 -6.57
N THR A 171 -30.17 -16.42 -6.66
CA THR A 171 -31.01 -17.39 -5.95
C THR A 171 -31.30 -18.67 -6.71
N GLN A 172 -31.19 -18.66 -8.06
CA GLN A 172 -31.47 -19.87 -8.85
C GLN A 172 -30.46 -20.98 -8.59
N PRO A 173 -30.91 -22.19 -8.21
CA PRO A 173 -30.04 -23.34 -8.06
C PRO A 173 -29.61 -23.83 -9.46
N PHE A 174 -28.31 -23.92 -9.72
CA PHE A 174 -27.78 -24.61 -10.90
C PHE A 174 -27.12 -25.91 -10.48
N ASN A 175 -27.19 -26.93 -11.35
CA ASN A 175 -26.30 -28.07 -11.22
C ASN A 175 -24.84 -27.63 -11.51
N VAL A 176 -23.86 -28.48 -11.19
CA VAL A 176 -22.44 -28.15 -11.34
C VAL A 176 -22.09 -27.69 -12.78
N GLN A 177 -22.66 -28.34 -13.80
CA GLN A 177 -22.42 -27.99 -15.19
C GLN A 177 -22.98 -26.61 -15.54
N GLY A 178 -24.22 -26.31 -15.17
CA GLY A 178 -24.83 -25.00 -15.35
C GLY A 178 -24.07 -23.90 -14.61
N GLN A 179 -23.54 -24.24 -13.42
CA GLN A 179 -22.69 -23.30 -12.66
C GLN A 179 -21.36 -23.01 -13.37
N VAL A 180 -20.72 -24.01 -13.98
CA VAL A 180 -19.50 -23.82 -14.77
C VAL A 180 -19.75 -22.96 -16.01
N VAL A 181 -20.88 -23.17 -16.70
CA VAL A 181 -21.28 -22.32 -17.85
C VAL A 181 -21.51 -20.88 -17.40
N PHE A 182 -22.28 -20.67 -16.34
CA PHE A 182 -22.50 -19.33 -15.75
C PHE A 182 -21.18 -18.66 -15.40
N LEU A 183 -20.27 -19.38 -14.71
CA LEU A 183 -18.93 -18.92 -14.39
C LEU A 183 -18.16 -18.46 -15.62
N SER A 184 -18.15 -19.28 -16.68
CA SER A 184 -17.43 -18.98 -17.92
C SER A 184 -17.94 -17.68 -18.55
N ILE A 185 -19.25 -17.50 -18.61
CA ILE A 185 -19.87 -16.26 -19.14
C ILE A 185 -19.47 -15.05 -18.30
N VAL A 186 -19.55 -15.16 -16.98
CA VAL A 186 -19.23 -14.05 -16.07
C VAL A 186 -17.76 -13.67 -16.12
N LEU A 187 -16.84 -14.65 -16.15
CA LEU A 187 -15.41 -14.38 -16.25
C LEU A 187 -15.01 -13.78 -17.61
N LEU A 188 -15.62 -14.27 -18.71
CA LEU A 188 -15.42 -13.67 -20.04
C LEU A 188 -15.95 -12.23 -20.08
N SER A 189 -17.11 -11.98 -19.47
CA SER A 189 -17.67 -10.63 -19.35
C SER A 189 -16.76 -9.72 -18.52
N ALA A 190 -16.27 -10.19 -17.37
CA ALA A 190 -15.34 -9.44 -16.55
C ALA A 190 -14.05 -9.15 -17.31
N TRP A 191 -13.45 -10.15 -17.96
CA TRP A 191 -12.25 -9.97 -18.78
C TRP A 191 -12.48 -8.93 -19.90
N SER A 192 -13.62 -9.01 -20.60
CA SER A 192 -13.97 -8.05 -21.66
C SER A 192 -14.10 -6.63 -21.10
N LEU A 193 -14.74 -6.45 -19.94
CA LEU A 193 -14.92 -5.17 -19.29
C LEU A 193 -13.61 -4.53 -18.81
N THR A 194 -12.59 -5.33 -18.47
CA THR A 194 -11.28 -4.78 -18.07
C THR A 194 -10.55 -4.08 -19.23
N HIS A 195 -10.87 -4.40 -20.47
CA HIS A 195 -10.29 -3.77 -21.66
C HIS A 195 -10.99 -2.48 -22.06
N ILE A 196 -12.16 -2.18 -21.48
CA ILE A 196 -12.94 -0.98 -21.79
C ILE A 196 -12.59 0.12 -20.78
N LYS A 197 -11.82 1.12 -21.22
CA LYS A 197 -11.43 2.28 -20.39
C LYS A 197 -12.59 3.28 -20.22
N ALA A 198 -13.64 2.86 -19.50
CA ALA A 198 -14.78 3.72 -19.20
C ALA A 198 -15.26 3.50 -17.77
N ARG A 199 -15.71 4.56 -17.09
CA ARG A 199 -16.25 4.45 -15.71
C ARG A 199 -17.43 3.48 -15.62
N ILE A 200 -18.23 3.39 -16.66
CA ILE A 200 -19.40 2.49 -16.73
C ILE A 200 -18.97 1.02 -16.71
N SER A 201 -17.83 0.66 -17.32
CA SER A 201 -17.32 -0.72 -17.26
C SER A 201 -16.88 -1.10 -15.84
N LEU A 202 -16.34 -0.17 -15.08
CA LEU A 202 -16.03 -0.40 -13.67
C LEU A 202 -17.30 -0.62 -12.84
N MET A 203 -18.36 0.16 -13.08
CA MET A 203 -19.66 -0.03 -12.41
C MET A 203 -20.27 -1.39 -12.75
N LEU A 204 -20.18 -1.82 -14.02
CA LEU A 204 -20.65 -3.16 -14.44
C LEU A 204 -19.82 -4.28 -13.78
N LEU A 205 -18.50 -4.10 -13.63
CA LEU A 205 -17.65 -5.01 -12.86
C LEU A 205 -18.10 -5.12 -11.40
N PHE A 206 -18.49 -4.00 -10.77
CA PHE A 206 -19.03 -4.02 -9.40
C PHE A 206 -20.32 -4.83 -9.31
N VAL A 207 -21.26 -4.57 -10.22
CA VAL A 207 -22.54 -5.30 -10.24
C VAL A 207 -22.31 -6.80 -10.43
N LEU A 208 -21.47 -7.19 -11.40
CA LEU A 208 -21.12 -8.60 -11.62
C LEU A 208 -20.42 -9.20 -10.40
N SER A 209 -19.48 -8.49 -9.76
CA SER A 209 -18.77 -8.97 -8.58
C SER A 209 -19.72 -9.18 -7.40
N VAL A 210 -20.64 -8.24 -7.16
CA VAL A 210 -21.67 -8.38 -6.12
C VAL A 210 -22.60 -9.54 -6.43
N THR A 211 -23.00 -9.73 -7.69
CA THR A 211 -23.87 -10.84 -8.10
C THR A 211 -23.21 -12.20 -7.90
N VAL A 212 -21.96 -12.37 -8.33
CA VAL A 212 -21.20 -13.63 -8.16
C VAL A 212 -20.92 -13.91 -6.69
N SER A 213 -20.52 -12.91 -5.94
CA SER A 213 -20.24 -13.04 -4.51
C SER A 213 -21.53 -13.28 -3.70
N GLY A 214 -22.63 -12.63 -4.06
CA GLY A 214 -23.95 -12.85 -3.49
C GLY A 214 -24.45 -14.27 -3.78
N ARG A 215 -24.22 -14.78 -5.02
CA ARG A 215 -24.54 -16.16 -5.39
C ARG A 215 -23.75 -17.18 -4.58
N TYR A 216 -22.43 -16.93 -4.41
CA TYR A 216 -21.60 -17.72 -3.52
C TYR A 216 -22.17 -17.75 -2.11
N LEU A 217 -22.47 -16.59 -1.54
CA LEU A 217 -22.98 -16.49 -0.17
C LEU A 217 -24.37 -17.13 -0.01
N TRP A 218 -25.26 -16.97 -1.01
CA TRP A 218 -26.57 -17.64 -1.04
C TRP A 218 -26.41 -19.16 -0.99
N TRP A 219 -25.53 -19.72 -1.83
CA TRP A 219 -25.21 -21.15 -1.82
C TRP A 219 -24.66 -21.59 -0.45
N ARG A 220 -23.81 -20.80 0.17
CA ARG A 220 -23.28 -21.07 1.50
C ARG A 220 -24.40 -21.21 2.54
N TYR A 221 -25.34 -20.26 2.57
CA TYR A 221 -26.47 -20.28 3.51
C TYR A 221 -27.47 -21.42 3.26
N THR A 222 -27.71 -21.76 2.00
CA THR A 222 -28.80 -22.68 1.63
C THR A 222 -28.38 -24.14 1.48
N SER A 223 -27.07 -24.39 1.21
CA SER A 223 -26.67 -25.74 0.76
C SER A 223 -25.44 -26.32 1.46
N THR A 224 -24.78 -25.57 2.36
CA THR A 224 -23.49 -26.00 2.93
C THR A 224 -23.46 -26.08 4.45
N ILE A 225 -24.53 -25.71 5.12
CA ILE A 225 -24.65 -25.81 6.58
C ILE A 225 -25.29 -27.14 6.88
N HIS A 226 -24.57 -28.03 7.56
CA HIS A 226 -25.09 -29.31 8.07
C HIS A 226 -24.71 -29.48 9.54
N ALA A 227 -25.51 -30.16 10.27
CA ALA A 227 -25.35 -30.33 11.72
C ALA A 227 -24.92 -31.78 12.05
N ASP A 228 -23.73 -32.22 11.58
CA ASP A 228 -23.15 -33.51 11.98
C ASP A 228 -22.56 -33.49 13.40
N GLY A 229 -22.85 -32.45 14.16
CA GLY A 229 -22.40 -32.21 15.53
C GLY A 229 -22.31 -30.73 15.87
N ALA A 230 -22.39 -30.40 17.14
CA ALA A 230 -22.37 -29.00 17.62
C ALA A 230 -21.09 -28.24 17.21
N ILE A 231 -19.95 -28.92 17.20
CA ILE A 231 -18.67 -28.30 16.84
C ILE A 231 -18.62 -27.97 15.34
N SER A 232 -19.02 -28.90 14.48
CA SER A 232 -19.10 -28.72 13.03
C SER A 232 -20.03 -27.56 12.67
N LEU A 233 -21.22 -27.54 13.27
CA LEU A 233 -22.18 -26.44 13.09
C LEU A 233 -21.63 -25.10 13.55
N PHE A 234 -20.99 -25.04 14.73
CA PHE A 234 -20.39 -23.82 15.25
C PHE A 234 -19.30 -23.26 14.33
N LEU A 235 -18.37 -24.14 13.88
CA LEU A 235 -17.28 -23.72 12.99
C LEU A 235 -17.79 -23.30 11.60
N SER A 236 -18.81 -24.00 11.07
CA SER A 236 -19.48 -23.64 9.81
C SER A 236 -20.14 -22.26 9.89
N CYS A 237 -20.91 -22.02 10.97
CA CYS A 237 -21.53 -20.71 11.22
C CYS A 237 -20.49 -19.60 11.45
N LEU A 238 -19.40 -19.90 12.14
CA LEU A 238 -18.31 -18.93 12.39
C LEU A 238 -17.63 -18.53 11.08
N LEU A 239 -17.31 -19.48 10.20
CA LEU A 239 -16.76 -19.19 8.88
C LEU A 239 -17.75 -18.40 8.02
N LEU A 240 -19.02 -18.79 8.00
CA LEU A 240 -20.06 -18.10 7.24
C LEU A 240 -20.27 -16.65 7.73
N ALA A 241 -20.17 -16.41 9.03
CA ALA A 241 -20.21 -15.05 9.58
C ALA A 241 -19.02 -14.20 9.10
N ALA A 242 -17.82 -14.78 9.06
CA ALA A 242 -16.63 -14.12 8.52
C ALA A 242 -16.75 -13.80 7.01
N GLU A 243 -17.29 -14.74 6.23
CA GLU A 243 -17.55 -14.53 4.78
C GLU A 243 -18.63 -13.46 4.57
N THR A 244 -19.68 -13.44 5.38
CA THR A 244 -20.75 -12.43 5.32
C THR A 244 -20.20 -11.05 5.64
N TYR A 245 -19.37 -10.94 6.67
CA TYR A 245 -18.66 -9.69 6.99
C TYR A 245 -17.82 -9.20 5.80
N ALA A 246 -17.00 -10.07 5.21
CA ALA A 246 -16.16 -9.74 4.06
C ALA A 246 -17.00 -9.27 2.86
N PHE A 247 -18.15 -9.91 2.60
CA PHE A 247 -19.08 -9.50 1.56
C PHE A 247 -19.68 -8.13 1.83
N ILE A 248 -20.12 -7.83 3.07
CA ILE A 248 -20.67 -6.52 3.44
C ILE A 248 -19.63 -5.42 3.23
N VAL A 249 -18.39 -5.61 3.72
CA VAL A 249 -17.30 -4.64 3.55
C VAL A 249 -16.98 -4.43 2.08
N MET A 250 -16.96 -5.50 1.27
CA MET A 250 -16.75 -5.42 -0.18
C MET A 250 -17.84 -4.58 -0.87
N VAL A 251 -19.11 -4.84 -0.59
CA VAL A 251 -20.25 -4.11 -1.20
C VAL A 251 -20.22 -2.63 -0.80
N LEU A 252 -19.99 -2.33 0.48
CA LEU A 252 -19.87 -0.96 0.97
C LEU A 252 -18.65 -0.26 0.37
N GLY A 253 -17.53 -0.95 0.22
CA GLY A 253 -16.33 -0.42 -0.44
C GLY A 253 -16.60 -0.08 -1.91
N TYR A 254 -17.25 -0.95 -2.67
CA TYR A 254 -17.63 -0.66 -4.06
C TYR A 254 -18.60 0.53 -4.15
N PHE A 255 -19.58 0.60 -3.27
CA PHE A 255 -20.49 1.74 -3.19
C PHE A 255 -19.72 3.05 -2.94
N GLN A 256 -18.80 3.04 -1.98
CA GLN A 256 -18.01 4.19 -1.56
C GLN A 256 -17.20 4.80 -2.72
N VAL A 257 -16.59 3.95 -3.55
CA VAL A 257 -15.70 4.37 -4.64
C VAL A 257 -16.29 4.21 -6.04
N CYS A 258 -17.59 4.03 -6.17
CA CYS A 258 -18.22 3.82 -7.48
C CYS A 258 -18.02 5.01 -8.44
N TRP A 259 -17.86 6.22 -7.92
CA TRP A 259 -17.68 7.43 -8.73
C TRP A 259 -16.75 8.44 -8.08
N PRO A 260 -15.43 8.16 -7.98
CA PRO A 260 -14.51 9.05 -7.29
C PRO A 260 -14.42 10.41 -7.97
N LEU A 261 -14.47 11.49 -7.18
CA LEU A 261 -14.26 12.85 -7.64
C LEU A 261 -12.77 13.18 -7.62
N ASP A 262 -12.34 13.87 -8.66
CA ASP A 262 -10.99 14.41 -8.77
C ASP A 262 -11.10 15.94 -8.81
N ARG A 263 -11.09 16.56 -7.61
CA ARG A 263 -11.17 18.02 -7.49
C ARG A 263 -9.81 18.63 -7.75
N ARG A 264 -9.81 19.58 -8.70
CA ARG A 264 -8.65 20.43 -8.93
C ARG A 264 -8.69 21.65 -8.02
N PRO A 265 -7.54 22.27 -7.70
CA PRO A 265 -7.50 23.57 -7.02
C PRO A 265 -8.42 24.58 -7.67
N LYS A 266 -9.11 25.36 -6.87
CA LYS A 266 -10.01 26.42 -7.33
C LYS A 266 -9.36 27.77 -7.12
N ARG A 267 -9.31 28.60 -8.18
CA ARG A 267 -8.63 29.91 -8.14
C ARG A 267 -9.25 30.81 -7.07
N LEU A 268 -8.38 31.47 -6.33
CA LEU A 268 -8.70 32.55 -5.42
C LEU A 268 -9.01 33.85 -6.18
N PRO A 269 -9.65 34.86 -5.56
CA PRO A 269 -9.75 36.20 -6.11
C PRO A 269 -8.39 36.75 -6.50
N ALA A 270 -8.35 37.53 -7.59
CA ALA A 270 -7.09 38.13 -8.07
C ALA A 270 -6.51 39.14 -7.07
N ASP A 271 -7.37 39.84 -6.37
CA ASP A 271 -6.97 40.78 -5.33
C ASP A 271 -6.65 40.03 -4.02
N ARG A 272 -5.36 39.94 -3.70
CA ARG A 272 -4.84 39.28 -2.50
C ARG A 272 -5.30 39.96 -1.20
N SER A 273 -5.65 41.25 -1.26
CA SER A 273 -6.16 41.99 -0.09
C SER A 273 -7.52 41.46 0.39
N THR A 274 -8.28 40.78 -0.48
CA THR A 274 -9.56 40.15 -0.14
C THR A 274 -9.45 38.71 0.39
N TRP A 275 -8.25 38.17 0.45
CA TRP A 275 -8.06 36.80 0.93
C TRP A 275 -8.34 36.71 2.43
N PRO A 276 -8.88 35.61 2.90
CA PRO A 276 -9.24 35.42 4.30
C PRO A 276 -7.99 35.27 5.20
N THR A 277 -8.20 35.50 6.49
CA THR A 277 -7.18 35.20 7.51
C THR A 277 -7.11 33.71 7.80
N VAL A 278 -5.90 33.17 7.99
CA VAL A 278 -5.63 31.76 8.23
C VAL A 278 -4.72 31.61 9.46
N ASP A 279 -5.16 30.81 10.42
CA ASP A 279 -4.34 30.38 11.55
C ASP A 279 -3.80 28.98 11.28
N ILE A 280 -2.48 28.83 11.33
CA ILE A 280 -1.78 27.56 11.16
C ILE A 280 -1.47 26.99 12.54
N PHE A 281 -2.00 25.82 12.84
CA PHE A 281 -1.79 25.12 14.11
C PHE A 281 -0.85 23.93 13.94
N ILE A 282 0.25 23.94 14.68
CA ILE A 282 1.27 22.86 14.69
C ILE A 282 1.35 22.31 16.13
N PRO A 283 0.48 21.34 16.48
CA PRO A 283 0.52 20.73 17.80
C PRO A 283 1.73 19.83 17.97
N THR A 284 2.42 19.96 19.09
CA THR A 284 3.57 19.16 19.51
C THR A 284 3.48 18.80 21.00
N TYR A 285 4.17 17.71 21.40
CA TYR A 285 4.19 17.24 22.78
C TYR A 285 5.59 16.86 23.27
N ASN A 286 6.24 15.87 22.65
CA ASN A 286 7.54 15.34 23.06
C ASN A 286 8.50 15.14 21.88
N GLU A 287 8.14 15.63 20.70
CA GLU A 287 8.98 15.50 19.50
C GLU A 287 10.22 16.39 19.63
N SER A 288 11.33 15.95 19.01
CA SER A 288 12.59 16.69 18.96
C SER A 288 12.48 17.91 18.05
N LEU A 289 13.41 18.84 18.24
CA LEU A 289 13.49 20.06 17.42
C LEU A 289 13.67 19.75 15.92
N GLU A 290 14.46 18.72 15.61
CA GLU A 290 14.71 18.27 14.25
C GLU A 290 13.43 17.81 13.52
N VAL A 291 12.46 17.25 14.26
CA VAL A 291 11.15 16.86 13.70
C VAL A 291 10.26 18.08 13.48
N ILE A 292 10.30 19.07 14.40
CA ILE A 292 9.42 20.25 14.37
C ILE A 292 9.89 21.29 13.33
N LYS A 293 11.19 21.54 13.22
CA LYS A 293 11.79 22.59 12.36
C LYS A 293 11.26 22.59 10.92
N PRO A 294 11.29 21.46 10.17
CA PRO A 294 10.89 21.48 8.76
C PRO A 294 9.45 21.94 8.55
N THR A 295 8.56 21.52 9.44
CA THR A 295 7.13 21.87 9.36
C THR A 295 6.91 23.35 9.66
N VAL A 296 7.55 23.88 10.70
CA VAL A 296 7.44 25.31 11.06
C VAL A 296 8.01 26.19 9.96
N PHE A 297 9.18 25.87 9.43
CA PHE A 297 9.80 26.63 8.34
C PHE A 297 8.99 26.57 7.05
N ALA A 298 8.40 25.41 6.73
CA ALA A 298 7.53 25.28 5.56
C ALA A 298 6.21 26.07 5.75
N ALA A 299 5.66 26.10 6.95
CA ALA A 299 4.49 26.90 7.27
C ALA A 299 4.73 28.40 7.09
N LYS A 300 5.94 28.89 7.40
CA LYS A 300 6.36 30.28 7.13
C LYS A 300 6.53 30.57 5.63
N ASN A 301 6.89 29.58 4.85
CA ASN A 301 7.10 29.69 3.40
C ASN A 301 5.82 29.48 2.56
N LEU A 302 4.62 29.43 3.19
CA LEU A 302 3.36 29.31 2.47
C LEU A 302 3.08 30.57 1.65
N ASP A 303 2.63 30.41 0.39
CA ASP A 303 2.24 31.55 -0.48
C ASP A 303 0.92 32.15 0.00
N TRP A 304 1.00 33.05 0.98
CA TRP A 304 -0.12 33.79 1.55
C TRP A 304 0.31 35.18 1.99
N PRO A 305 -0.58 36.23 1.99
CA PRO A 305 -0.22 37.55 2.51
C PRO A 305 0.22 37.49 3.98
N GLU A 306 1.34 38.09 4.32
CA GLU A 306 1.94 38.02 5.66
C GLU A 306 1.02 38.58 6.76
N ASP A 307 0.21 39.60 6.45
CA ASP A 307 -0.76 40.18 7.36
C ASP A 307 -2.00 39.33 7.59
N LYS A 308 -2.13 38.20 6.87
CA LYS A 308 -3.30 37.31 6.89
C LYS A 308 -2.98 35.85 7.26
N ILE A 309 -1.77 35.58 7.63
CA ILE A 309 -1.33 34.27 8.08
C ILE A 309 -0.66 34.35 9.44
N ASN A 310 -1.06 33.50 10.36
CA ASN A 310 -0.42 33.38 11.66
C ASN A 310 -0.04 31.91 11.89
N VAL A 311 1.22 31.68 12.26
CA VAL A 311 1.72 30.34 12.56
C VAL A 311 1.88 30.18 14.06
N TYR A 312 1.26 29.15 14.61
CA TYR A 312 1.24 28.84 16.04
C TYR A 312 1.82 27.46 16.30
N ILE A 313 2.83 27.39 17.16
CA ILE A 313 3.29 26.14 17.76
C ILE A 313 2.46 25.93 19.04
N LEU A 314 1.73 24.80 19.10
CA LEU A 314 0.88 24.45 20.23
C LEU A 314 1.59 23.36 21.04
N ASP A 315 2.32 23.78 22.08
CA ASP A 315 3.18 22.86 22.85
C ASP A 315 2.50 22.34 24.11
N ASP A 316 2.07 21.08 24.07
CA ASP A 316 1.57 20.33 25.23
C ASP A 316 2.69 19.88 26.19
N GLY A 317 3.96 19.94 25.76
CA GLY A 317 5.11 19.62 26.58
C GLY A 317 5.58 20.76 27.46
N SER A 318 5.12 22.00 27.23
CA SER A 318 5.51 23.23 27.95
C SER A 318 7.01 23.40 28.03
N ARG A 319 7.72 23.25 26.90
CA ARG A 319 9.17 23.19 26.80
C ARG A 319 9.77 24.55 26.46
N ASP A 320 10.65 25.07 27.33
CA ASP A 320 11.26 26.40 27.19
C ASP A 320 12.05 26.51 25.86
N TRP A 321 12.75 25.46 25.45
CA TRP A 321 13.51 25.48 24.19
C TRP A 321 12.60 25.53 22.94
N VAL A 322 11.34 25.06 23.00
CA VAL A 322 10.36 25.23 21.92
C VAL A 322 9.89 26.69 21.86
N GLU A 323 9.71 27.34 23.02
CA GLU A 323 9.36 28.77 23.08
C GLU A 323 10.48 29.62 22.50
N ASP A 324 11.74 29.33 22.87
CA ASP A 324 12.90 30.03 22.33
C ASP A 324 13.05 29.83 20.81
N PHE A 325 12.83 28.60 20.35
CA PHE A 325 12.79 28.32 18.90
C PHE A 325 11.67 29.07 18.18
N ALA A 326 10.47 29.13 18.77
CA ALA A 326 9.35 29.87 18.19
C ALA A 326 9.68 31.36 18.04
N LYS A 327 10.33 31.98 19.05
CA LYS A 327 10.82 33.37 18.98
C LYS A 327 11.87 33.53 17.87
N ALA A 328 12.84 32.62 17.79
CA ALA A 328 13.88 32.66 16.76
C ALA A 328 13.33 32.49 15.34
N ALA A 329 12.34 31.61 15.15
CA ALA A 329 11.65 31.37 13.88
C ALA A 329 10.61 32.48 13.56
N GLY A 330 10.31 33.38 14.47
CA GLY A 330 9.29 34.45 14.29
C GLY A 330 7.89 33.89 14.14
N VAL A 331 7.51 32.90 14.97
CA VAL A 331 6.18 32.30 15.04
C VAL A 331 5.61 32.39 16.46
N HIS A 332 4.30 32.23 16.59
CA HIS A 332 3.64 32.32 17.88
C HIS A 332 3.77 30.99 18.66
N TYR A 333 3.91 31.10 19.97
CA TYR A 333 3.96 29.96 20.90
C TYR A 333 2.73 29.98 21.82
N ILE A 334 2.06 28.84 21.92
CA ILE A 334 0.92 28.67 22.85
C ILE A 334 1.17 27.41 23.67
N LYS A 335 1.15 27.55 24.99
CA LYS A 335 1.10 26.47 25.97
C LYS A 335 -0.18 26.52 26.77
N ARG A 336 -0.49 25.44 27.47
CA ARG A 336 -1.68 25.35 28.34
C ARG A 336 -1.34 24.66 29.65
N ASP A 337 -2.07 24.99 30.70
CA ASP A 337 -1.86 24.41 32.03
C ASP A 337 -2.57 23.05 32.17
N GLU A 338 -3.72 22.87 31.53
CA GLU A 338 -4.49 21.62 31.58
C GLU A 338 -4.28 20.80 30.29
N HIS A 339 -3.75 19.57 30.44
CA HIS A 339 -3.45 18.68 29.30
C HIS A 339 -4.58 17.69 28.95
N ASN A 340 -5.83 18.05 29.24
CA ASN A 340 -6.99 17.21 28.95
C ASN A 340 -7.17 17.04 27.43
N HIS A 341 -7.57 15.83 26.99
CA HIS A 341 -7.90 15.48 25.61
C HIS A 341 -6.76 15.61 24.59
N ALA A 342 -5.49 15.54 25.04
CA ALA A 342 -4.31 15.52 24.19
C ALA A 342 -4.39 16.55 23.02
N LYS A 343 -4.08 16.15 21.77
CA LYS A 343 -4.07 17.03 20.60
C LYS A 343 -5.38 17.80 20.38
N ALA A 344 -6.55 17.13 20.50
CA ALA A 344 -7.85 17.79 20.33
C ALA A 344 -8.08 18.91 21.34
N GLY A 345 -7.73 18.66 22.60
CA GLY A 345 -7.81 19.67 23.67
C GLY A 345 -6.84 20.83 23.44
N ASN A 346 -5.65 20.57 22.94
CA ASN A 346 -4.66 21.59 22.60
C ASN A 346 -5.16 22.51 21.47
N ILE A 347 -5.67 21.93 20.38
CA ILE A 347 -6.27 22.69 19.27
C ILE A 347 -7.47 23.51 19.76
N ASN A 348 -8.37 22.92 20.57
CA ASN A 348 -9.52 23.63 21.10
C ASN A 348 -9.14 24.78 22.03
N ASN A 349 -8.04 24.67 22.78
CA ASN A 349 -7.50 25.76 23.57
C ASN A 349 -6.97 26.89 22.66
N ALA A 350 -6.19 26.55 21.63
CA ALA A 350 -5.67 27.53 20.68
C ALA A 350 -6.79 28.28 19.94
N MET A 351 -7.89 27.59 19.59
CA MET A 351 -9.06 28.22 18.97
C MET A 351 -9.68 29.35 19.79
N LYS A 352 -9.58 29.28 21.13
CA LYS A 352 -10.07 30.34 22.02
C LYS A 352 -9.17 31.57 22.07
N LEU A 353 -7.91 31.42 21.72
CA LEU A 353 -6.87 32.45 21.80
C LEU A 353 -6.58 33.11 20.46
N THR A 354 -7.16 32.61 19.38
CA THR A 354 -6.90 33.02 17.99
C THR A 354 -8.19 33.36 17.26
N SER A 355 -8.10 34.04 16.09
CA SER A 355 -9.28 34.61 15.42
C SER A 355 -9.32 34.45 13.91
N GLY A 356 -8.37 33.72 13.28
CA GLY A 356 -8.35 33.51 11.83
C GLY A 356 -9.65 32.88 11.31
N GLU A 357 -10.13 33.31 10.16
CA GLU A 357 -11.39 32.82 9.54
C GLU A 357 -11.28 31.32 9.22
N PHE A 358 -10.11 30.86 8.78
CA PHE A 358 -9.80 29.46 8.55
C PHE A 358 -8.70 28.99 9.48
N ILE A 359 -8.75 27.69 9.78
CA ILE A 359 -7.75 26.99 10.58
C ILE A 359 -7.14 25.91 9.71
N THR A 360 -5.81 25.89 9.63
CA THR A 360 -5.06 24.81 9.01
C THR A 360 -4.29 24.04 10.08
N ILE A 361 -4.34 22.72 10.04
CA ILE A 361 -3.69 21.86 11.03
C ILE A 361 -2.63 21.03 10.32
N TYR A 362 -1.40 21.11 10.83
CA TYR A 362 -0.29 20.22 10.45
C TYR A 362 0.21 19.49 11.69
N ASP A 363 0.37 18.16 11.63
CA ASP A 363 1.20 17.46 12.60
C ASP A 363 2.62 18.02 12.53
N CYS A 364 3.33 18.06 13.63
CA CYS A 364 4.66 18.68 13.70
C CYS A 364 5.71 18.05 12.78
N ASP A 365 5.40 16.89 12.21
CA ASP A 365 6.22 16.15 11.25
C ASP A 365 5.66 16.16 9.81
N HIS A 366 4.59 16.95 9.54
CA HIS A 366 3.99 17.06 8.20
C HIS A 366 4.34 18.41 7.55
N VAL A 367 5.19 18.35 6.54
CA VAL A 367 5.80 19.52 5.89
C VAL A 367 4.99 19.91 4.66
N PRO A 368 4.30 21.08 4.65
CA PRO A 368 3.54 21.56 3.50
C PRO A 368 4.43 22.12 2.39
N SER A 369 3.96 22.04 1.13
CA SER A 369 4.49 22.84 0.04
C SER A 369 3.91 24.26 0.06
N SER A 370 4.64 25.23 -0.52
CA SER A 370 4.26 26.65 -0.49
C SER A 370 2.86 26.92 -1.06
N ASP A 371 2.41 26.13 -2.03
CA ASP A 371 1.10 26.26 -2.69
C ASP A 371 -0.07 25.57 -1.95
N PHE A 372 0.12 25.13 -0.71
CA PHE A 372 -0.92 24.42 0.04
C PHE A 372 -2.19 25.24 0.22
N LEU A 373 -2.07 26.49 0.72
CA LEU A 373 -3.25 27.34 0.95
C LEU A 373 -3.87 27.81 -0.36
N THR A 374 -3.08 28.20 -1.35
CA THR A 374 -3.58 28.64 -2.67
C THR A 374 -4.30 27.51 -3.41
N SER A 375 -3.93 26.26 -3.16
CA SER A 375 -4.58 25.10 -3.73
C SER A 375 -5.87 24.69 -3.01
N THR A 376 -6.02 24.97 -1.71
CA THR A 376 -7.12 24.44 -0.86
C THR A 376 -8.19 25.48 -0.55
N VAL A 377 -7.81 26.69 -0.13
CA VAL A 377 -8.72 27.72 0.41
C VAL A 377 -9.74 28.20 -0.63
N GLY A 378 -9.39 28.16 -1.92
CA GLY A 378 -10.31 28.56 -2.99
C GLY A 378 -11.67 27.85 -2.96
N TRP A 379 -11.73 26.59 -2.53
CA TRP A 379 -12.98 25.85 -2.37
C TRP A 379 -13.85 26.39 -1.22
N LEU A 380 -13.22 26.75 -0.10
CA LEU A 380 -13.92 27.33 1.06
C LEU A 380 -14.48 28.72 0.77
N VAL A 381 -13.74 29.53 0.04
CA VAL A 381 -14.18 30.89 -0.36
C VAL A 381 -15.39 30.80 -1.29
N HIS A 382 -15.37 29.89 -2.26
CA HIS A 382 -16.42 29.79 -3.27
C HIS A 382 -17.69 29.04 -2.82
N ASP A 383 -17.61 28.11 -1.88
CA ASP A 383 -18.77 27.43 -1.31
C ASP A 383 -18.76 27.58 0.22
N LYS A 384 -19.59 28.52 0.71
CA LYS A 384 -19.71 28.82 2.14
C LYS A 384 -20.22 27.62 2.98
N LYS A 385 -20.74 26.57 2.34
CA LYS A 385 -21.18 25.34 3.02
C LYS A 385 -20.05 24.32 3.20
N ILE A 386 -18.89 24.51 2.58
CA ILE A 386 -17.72 23.65 2.82
C ILE A 386 -17.07 24.08 4.14
N ALA A 387 -17.00 23.14 5.07
CA ALA A 387 -16.33 23.30 6.36
C ALA A 387 -14.92 22.74 6.37
N LEU A 388 -14.63 21.74 5.55
CA LEU A 388 -13.40 20.99 5.53
C LEU A 388 -12.91 20.77 4.10
N VAL A 389 -11.64 21.06 3.85
CA VAL A 389 -10.90 20.62 2.67
C VAL A 389 -9.71 19.79 3.14
N GLN A 390 -9.70 18.50 2.82
CA GLN A 390 -8.64 17.55 3.14
C GLN A 390 -7.74 17.31 1.94
N THR A 391 -6.43 17.21 2.14
CA THR A 391 -5.46 16.73 1.16
C THR A 391 -4.91 15.35 1.57
N PRO A 392 -4.36 14.55 0.65
CA PRO A 392 -3.81 13.24 1.00
C PRO A 392 -2.68 13.35 2.03
N HIS A 393 -2.60 12.36 2.91
CA HIS A 393 -1.42 12.15 3.74
C HIS A 393 -0.42 11.30 2.96
N HIS A 394 0.73 11.85 2.69
CA HIS A 394 1.87 11.18 2.11
C HIS A 394 3.04 11.16 3.10
N PHE A 395 3.98 10.23 2.90
CA PHE A 395 5.13 10.07 3.77
C PHE A 395 6.41 10.06 2.94
N TYR A 396 7.39 10.89 3.35
CA TYR A 396 8.69 10.91 2.68
C TYR A 396 9.69 9.91 3.26
N SER A 397 9.43 9.38 4.46
CA SER A 397 10.14 8.23 5.01
C SER A 397 9.40 6.93 4.72
N PRO A 398 10.12 5.79 4.55
CA PRO A 398 9.48 4.49 4.32
C PRO A 398 8.74 4.02 5.57
N ASP A 399 7.57 3.40 5.38
CA ASP A 399 6.89 2.70 6.46
C ASP A 399 7.56 1.33 6.75
N PRO A 400 7.23 0.66 7.87
CA PRO A 400 7.83 -0.63 8.20
C PRO A 400 7.57 -1.73 7.17
N PHE A 401 6.46 -1.69 6.42
CA PHE A 401 6.22 -2.65 5.35
C PHE A 401 7.12 -2.39 4.15
N GLU A 402 7.28 -1.11 3.76
CA GLU A 402 8.20 -0.73 2.68
C GLU A 402 9.64 -1.09 3.03
N LYS A 403 10.08 -0.72 4.22
CA LYS A 403 11.44 -0.95 4.71
C LYS A 403 11.75 -2.45 4.85
N ASN A 404 10.91 -3.18 5.59
CA ASN A 404 11.18 -4.56 5.97
C ASN A 404 10.95 -5.57 4.83
N LEU A 405 10.11 -5.24 3.84
CA LEU A 405 9.93 -6.03 2.63
C LEU A 405 10.82 -5.56 1.47
N HIS A 406 11.69 -4.58 1.67
CA HIS A 406 12.52 -3.96 0.63
C HIS A 406 11.70 -3.57 -0.60
N LEU A 407 10.58 -2.88 -0.37
CA LEU A 407 9.73 -2.42 -1.46
C LEU A 407 10.39 -1.24 -2.17
N ASP A 408 10.12 -1.15 -3.47
CA ASP A 408 10.57 -0.02 -4.28
C ASP A 408 9.84 1.26 -3.83
N ARG A 409 10.54 2.39 -3.68
CA ARG A 409 9.93 3.69 -3.35
C ARG A 409 8.86 4.14 -4.36
N ALA A 410 8.84 3.52 -5.55
CA ALA A 410 7.79 3.74 -6.55
C ALA A 410 6.48 3.01 -6.23
N MET A 411 6.45 2.15 -5.21
CA MET A 411 5.22 1.46 -4.82
C MET A 411 4.33 2.34 -3.96
N PRO A 412 3.00 2.20 -4.08
CA PRO A 412 2.09 2.86 -3.16
C PRO A 412 2.30 2.31 -1.75
N PHE A 413 2.41 3.23 -0.78
CA PHE A 413 2.50 2.88 0.64
C PHE A 413 1.16 2.33 1.17
N GLU A 414 1.16 1.76 2.37
CA GLU A 414 0.00 1.02 2.92
C GLU A 414 -1.29 1.84 2.90
N ASN A 415 -1.21 3.14 3.20
CA ASN A 415 -2.36 4.04 3.30
C ASN A 415 -2.78 4.73 1.98
N SER A 416 -2.04 4.58 0.89
CA SER A 416 -2.35 5.24 -0.40
C SER A 416 -3.77 4.95 -0.87
N LEU A 417 -4.26 3.73 -0.68
CA LEU A 417 -5.63 3.39 -1.07
C LEU A 417 -6.65 4.26 -0.34
N PHE A 418 -6.47 4.53 0.97
CA PHE A 418 -7.39 5.34 1.73
C PHE A 418 -7.29 6.82 1.36
N HIS A 419 -6.09 7.40 1.39
CA HIS A 419 -5.90 8.84 1.20
C HIS A 419 -6.10 9.29 -0.24
N ASP A 420 -5.62 8.50 -1.21
CA ASP A 420 -5.62 8.91 -2.62
C ASP A 420 -6.87 8.44 -3.38
N TYR A 421 -7.57 7.39 -2.93
CA TYR A 421 -8.69 6.83 -3.68
C TYR A 421 -10.01 6.80 -2.91
N ILE A 422 -10.03 6.27 -1.69
CA ILE A 422 -11.27 6.17 -0.89
C ILE A 422 -11.78 7.57 -0.53
N GLN A 423 -10.92 8.51 -0.18
CA GLN A 423 -11.31 9.89 0.10
C GLN A 423 -11.93 10.61 -1.11
N LYS A 424 -11.44 10.32 -2.34
CA LYS A 424 -12.09 10.78 -3.58
C LYS A 424 -13.49 10.19 -3.77
N GLY A 425 -13.68 8.93 -3.38
CA GLY A 425 -14.99 8.29 -3.36
C GLY A 425 -15.91 8.93 -2.31
N ASN A 426 -15.40 9.14 -1.11
CA ASN A 426 -16.13 9.84 -0.03
C ASN A 426 -16.58 11.25 -0.45
N ASP A 427 -15.77 11.95 -1.23
CA ASP A 427 -16.11 13.29 -1.71
C ASP A 427 -17.36 13.31 -2.59
N THR A 428 -17.58 12.28 -3.39
CA THR A 428 -18.83 12.11 -4.18
C THR A 428 -20.06 12.11 -3.29
N TRP A 429 -19.96 11.53 -2.12
CA TRP A 429 -21.03 11.36 -1.16
C TRP A 429 -21.06 12.46 -0.07
N ASN A 430 -20.17 13.45 -0.17
CA ASN A 430 -19.98 14.48 0.86
C ASN A 430 -19.67 13.87 2.24
N ALA A 431 -18.76 12.91 2.27
CA ALA A 431 -18.35 12.15 3.44
C ALA A 431 -16.83 12.11 3.60
N VAL A 432 -16.11 13.11 3.09
CA VAL A 432 -14.64 13.22 3.27
C VAL A 432 -14.35 13.35 4.75
N MET A 433 -13.38 12.56 5.22
CA MET A 433 -12.98 12.54 6.62
C MET A 433 -11.75 13.41 6.82
N PHE A 434 -11.74 14.16 7.90
CA PHE A 434 -10.52 14.77 8.44
C PHE A 434 -9.62 13.66 8.96
N CYS A 435 -8.35 13.76 8.67
CA CYS A 435 -7.34 12.73 8.99
C CYS A 435 -6.31 13.21 10.01
N GLY A 436 -6.64 14.25 10.78
CA GLY A 436 -5.81 14.78 11.84
C GLY A 436 -4.85 15.88 11.40
N SER A 437 -4.44 15.91 10.13
CA SER A 437 -3.46 16.84 9.57
C SER A 437 -3.78 17.16 8.10
N ASN A 438 -3.02 18.08 7.48
CA ASN A 438 -3.08 18.44 6.06
C ASN A 438 -4.50 18.86 5.60
N ALA A 439 -5.17 19.64 6.42
CA ALA A 439 -6.54 20.07 6.18
C ALA A 439 -6.74 21.55 6.50
N VAL A 440 -7.62 22.20 5.74
CA VAL A 440 -8.11 23.55 6.03
C VAL A 440 -9.55 23.46 6.45
N MET A 441 -9.89 24.08 7.58
CA MET A 441 -11.22 24.07 8.15
C MET A 441 -11.77 25.47 8.37
N ARG A 442 -13.08 25.62 8.23
CA ARG A 442 -13.80 26.85 8.57
C ARG A 442 -13.98 26.94 10.06
N ARG A 443 -13.46 27.99 10.70
CA ARG A 443 -13.56 28.22 12.15
C ARG A 443 -15.02 28.20 12.63
N SER A 444 -15.91 28.94 11.99
CA SER A 444 -17.32 29.02 12.40
C SER A 444 -18.04 27.65 12.36
N ALA A 445 -17.64 26.76 11.48
CA ALA A 445 -18.19 25.42 11.42
C ALA A 445 -17.69 24.54 12.59
N LEU A 446 -16.41 24.70 12.98
CA LEU A 446 -15.86 24.03 14.15
C LEU A 446 -16.50 24.54 15.44
N GLU A 447 -16.67 25.86 15.57
CA GLU A 447 -17.33 26.47 16.73
C GLU A 447 -18.77 25.98 16.90
N GLU A 448 -19.54 25.85 15.80
CA GLU A 448 -20.91 25.31 15.82
C GLU A 448 -21.02 23.91 16.40
N ILE A 449 -19.98 23.08 16.22
CA ILE A 449 -19.96 21.70 16.76
C ILE A 449 -19.22 21.58 18.10
N GLY A 450 -18.74 22.71 18.67
CA GLY A 450 -18.01 22.76 19.94
C GLY A 450 -16.52 22.49 19.83
N GLY A 451 -15.91 22.69 18.64
CA GLY A 451 -14.49 22.46 18.35
C GLY A 451 -14.20 21.07 17.81
N ILE A 452 -12.94 20.66 17.86
CA ILE A 452 -12.50 19.32 17.55
C ILE A 452 -13.10 18.34 18.58
N ALA A 453 -13.62 17.20 18.11
CA ALA A 453 -14.24 16.20 18.97
C ALA A 453 -13.26 15.64 20.00
N VAL A 454 -13.71 15.42 21.22
CA VAL A 454 -12.88 14.95 22.36
C VAL A 454 -13.35 13.61 22.94
N GLU A 455 -14.46 13.08 22.45
CA GLU A 455 -15.13 11.91 23.02
C GLU A 455 -14.51 10.57 22.61
N THR A 456 -13.68 10.58 21.58
CA THR A 456 -13.06 9.35 21.03
C THR A 456 -11.58 9.59 20.74
N VAL A 457 -10.79 8.51 20.66
CA VAL A 457 -9.36 8.62 20.40
C VAL A 457 -9.01 8.82 18.89
N THR A 458 -10.02 8.90 18.02
CA THR A 458 -9.94 9.36 16.62
C THR A 458 -10.83 10.61 16.48
N GLU A 459 -10.37 11.66 17.10
CA GLU A 459 -11.02 12.96 17.16
C GLU A 459 -11.32 13.57 15.79
N ASP A 460 -10.45 13.27 14.83
CA ASP A 460 -10.47 13.71 13.44
C ASP A 460 -11.68 13.16 12.67
N ALA A 461 -11.79 11.84 12.57
CA ALA A 461 -12.93 11.19 11.91
C ALA A 461 -14.25 11.54 12.61
N HIS A 462 -14.25 11.66 13.94
CA HIS A 462 -15.42 12.05 14.72
C HIS A 462 -15.82 13.51 14.46
N THR A 463 -14.88 14.43 14.36
CA THR A 463 -15.11 15.83 13.97
C THR A 463 -15.81 15.91 12.62
N SER A 464 -15.34 15.16 11.62
CA SER A 464 -15.97 15.11 10.30
C SER A 464 -17.40 14.60 10.35
N LEU A 465 -17.66 13.56 11.13
CA LEU A 465 -19.03 13.03 11.34
C LEU A 465 -19.95 14.10 11.96
N LYS A 466 -19.49 14.83 12.97
CA LYS A 466 -20.25 15.93 13.60
C LYS A 466 -20.53 17.07 12.62
N LEU A 467 -19.55 17.51 11.83
CA LEU A 467 -19.72 18.53 10.80
C LEU A 467 -20.78 18.11 9.76
N ASN A 468 -20.67 16.89 9.23
CA ASN A 468 -21.64 16.39 8.26
C ASN A 468 -23.04 16.25 8.85
N ARG A 469 -23.20 15.92 10.15
CA ARG A 469 -24.50 15.89 10.84
C ARG A 469 -25.19 17.26 10.93
N ARG A 470 -24.40 18.33 10.99
CA ARG A 470 -24.90 19.73 10.97
C ARG A 470 -25.18 20.22 9.54
N GLY A 471 -24.94 19.36 8.53
CA GLY A 471 -25.20 19.69 7.12
C GLY A 471 -24.05 20.40 6.43
N TRP A 472 -22.90 20.53 7.09
CA TRP A 472 -21.69 21.04 6.48
C TRP A 472 -21.16 20.05 5.43
N LYS A 473 -20.52 20.58 4.40
CA LYS A 473 -19.86 19.79 3.36
C LYS A 473 -18.38 19.64 3.63
N SER A 474 -17.83 18.57 3.11
CA SER A 474 -16.40 18.31 3.07
C SER A 474 -15.93 18.06 1.64
N ALA A 475 -14.67 18.36 1.33
CA ALA A 475 -14.07 18.18 0.02
C ALA A 475 -12.67 17.56 0.13
N CYS A 476 -12.26 16.80 -0.89
CA CYS A 476 -10.92 16.23 -0.99
C CYS A 476 -10.22 16.77 -2.25
N ILE A 477 -9.01 17.31 -2.09
CA ILE A 477 -8.14 17.67 -3.20
C ILE A 477 -7.07 16.60 -3.32
N SER A 478 -6.95 16.00 -4.50
CA SER A 478 -6.10 14.84 -4.74
C SER A 478 -4.61 15.14 -4.89
N LYS A 479 -4.24 16.44 -4.95
CA LYS A 479 -2.84 16.86 -5.09
C LYS A 479 -2.11 16.62 -3.76
N PRO A 480 -0.98 15.90 -3.75
CA PRO A 480 -0.10 15.86 -2.58
C PRO A 480 0.47 17.25 -2.34
N LEU A 481 0.14 17.85 -1.21
CA LEU A 481 0.54 19.20 -0.85
C LEU A 481 1.29 19.27 0.48
N ALA A 482 1.40 18.13 1.16
CA ALA A 482 2.24 17.96 2.34
C ALA A 482 2.68 16.50 2.46
N SER A 483 3.83 16.29 3.10
CA SER A 483 4.35 14.95 3.35
C SER A 483 4.96 14.89 4.75
N GLY A 484 4.81 13.75 5.43
CA GLY A 484 5.24 13.56 6.81
C GLY A 484 6.22 12.42 7.01
N LEU A 485 6.56 12.16 8.27
CA LEU A 485 7.33 11.01 8.70
C LEU A 485 6.39 9.83 8.95
N SER A 486 6.71 8.67 8.39
CA SER A 486 6.07 7.42 8.76
C SER A 486 6.57 6.93 10.13
N THR A 487 5.98 5.87 10.66
CA THR A 487 6.51 5.18 11.84
C THR A 487 7.75 4.39 11.47
N GLU A 488 8.80 4.44 12.29
CA GLU A 488 10.10 3.82 12.01
C GLU A 488 10.09 2.32 12.27
N SER A 489 9.35 1.87 13.29
CA SER A 489 9.27 0.45 13.68
C SER A 489 7.88 -0.14 13.50
N LEU A 490 7.81 -1.45 13.28
CA LEU A 490 6.53 -2.17 13.19
C LEU A 490 5.72 -2.09 14.49
N SER A 491 6.38 -2.06 15.63
CA SER A 491 5.73 -1.89 16.94
C SER A 491 5.01 -0.55 17.05
N ALA A 492 5.65 0.54 16.65
CA ALA A 492 5.05 1.88 16.61
C ALA A 492 3.88 1.92 15.61
N HIS A 493 4.05 1.30 14.45
CA HIS A 493 3.01 1.19 13.42
C HIS A 493 1.76 0.45 13.94
N ILE A 494 1.93 -0.72 14.55
CA ILE A 494 0.85 -1.50 15.16
C ILE A 494 0.15 -0.68 16.26
N GLY A 495 0.91 0.01 17.11
CA GLY A 495 0.36 0.89 18.14
C GLY A 495 -0.55 1.99 17.57
N GLN A 496 -0.14 2.60 16.46
CA GLN A 496 -0.94 3.59 15.73
C GLN A 496 -2.23 2.95 15.17
N ARG A 497 -2.15 1.75 14.58
CA ARG A 497 -3.33 1.04 14.04
C ARG A 497 -4.30 0.59 15.12
N ILE A 498 -3.81 0.16 16.28
CA ILE A 498 -4.64 -0.15 17.46
C ILE A 498 -5.44 1.08 17.90
N ARG A 499 -4.80 2.26 17.96
CA ARG A 499 -5.46 3.52 18.31
C ARG A 499 -6.57 3.84 17.31
N TRP A 500 -6.30 3.78 15.99
CA TRP A 500 -7.31 4.03 14.97
C TRP A 500 -8.47 3.04 15.04
N ALA A 501 -8.17 1.75 15.14
CA ALA A 501 -9.18 0.70 15.23
C ALA A 501 -10.10 0.90 16.44
N ARG A 502 -9.51 1.19 17.61
CA ARG A 502 -10.27 1.48 18.84
C ARG A 502 -11.17 2.70 18.66
N GLY A 503 -10.63 3.81 18.15
CA GLY A 503 -11.36 5.06 18.00
C GLY A 503 -12.51 4.95 17.01
N MET A 504 -12.33 4.28 15.88
CA MET A 504 -13.40 4.07 14.90
C MET A 504 -14.52 3.20 15.47
N ILE A 505 -14.21 2.19 16.30
CA ILE A 505 -15.24 1.40 17.00
C ILE A 505 -15.88 2.19 18.16
N GLN A 506 -15.15 3.07 18.83
CA GLN A 506 -15.74 4.00 19.79
C GLN A 506 -16.77 4.91 19.12
N ILE A 507 -16.46 5.50 17.96
CA ILE A 507 -17.44 6.32 17.21
C ILE A 507 -18.65 5.47 16.83
N PHE A 508 -18.44 4.24 16.33
CA PHE A 508 -19.53 3.31 16.00
C PHE A 508 -20.48 3.06 17.18
N ARG A 509 -19.96 3.02 18.40
CA ARG A 509 -20.76 2.79 19.62
C ARG A 509 -21.39 4.06 20.18
N LEU A 510 -20.66 5.18 20.23
CA LEU A 510 -21.07 6.42 20.89
C LEU A 510 -21.85 7.35 19.95
N ASP A 511 -21.49 7.36 18.68
CA ASP A 511 -22.09 8.22 17.65
C ASP A 511 -22.41 7.48 16.35
N ASN A 512 -23.22 6.41 16.48
CA ASN A 512 -23.52 5.49 15.36
C ASN A 512 -24.07 6.23 14.14
N PRO A 513 -23.43 6.08 12.95
CA PRO A 513 -23.85 6.78 11.74
C PRO A 513 -25.22 6.34 11.21
N LEU A 514 -25.65 5.10 11.49
CA LEU A 514 -26.94 4.58 11.02
C LEU A 514 -28.11 5.05 11.89
N LEU A 515 -27.91 5.18 13.19
CA LEU A 515 -28.98 5.38 14.15
C LEU A 515 -29.30 6.87 14.37
N LYS A 516 -28.28 7.72 14.52
CA LYS A 516 -28.50 9.16 14.79
C LYS A 516 -28.89 9.93 13.52
N LYS A 517 -29.70 10.99 13.70
CA LYS A 517 -30.17 11.87 12.62
C LYS A 517 -29.06 12.79 12.09
N GLY A 518 -29.32 13.46 10.96
CA GLY A 518 -28.48 14.51 10.39
C GLY A 518 -27.62 14.08 9.19
N LEU A 519 -27.39 12.77 8.98
CA LEU A 519 -26.64 12.26 7.81
C LEU A 519 -27.59 11.75 6.72
N THR A 520 -27.21 11.96 5.46
CA THR A 520 -27.82 11.31 4.31
C THR A 520 -27.46 9.82 4.28
N LEU A 521 -28.27 8.99 3.59
CA LEU A 521 -27.99 7.55 3.48
C LEU A 521 -26.59 7.25 2.91
N PRO A 522 -26.12 7.90 1.82
CA PRO A 522 -24.75 7.69 1.34
C PRO A 522 -23.68 8.01 2.39
N GLN A 523 -23.81 9.11 3.12
CA GLN A 523 -22.88 9.44 4.20
C GLN A 523 -22.85 8.36 5.28
N ARG A 524 -24.05 7.87 5.69
CA ARG A 524 -24.17 6.78 6.66
C ARG A 524 -23.39 5.54 6.23
N LEU A 525 -23.51 5.14 4.95
CA LEU A 525 -22.83 3.97 4.41
C LEU A 525 -21.32 4.18 4.33
N CYS A 526 -20.84 5.37 3.93
CA CYS A 526 -19.41 5.67 3.89
C CYS A 526 -18.78 5.64 5.29
N PHE A 527 -19.36 6.31 6.26
CA PHE A 527 -18.88 6.28 7.65
C PHE A 527 -18.99 4.89 8.26
N MET A 528 -20.06 4.15 7.98
CA MET A 528 -20.23 2.77 8.43
C MET A 528 -19.10 1.89 7.92
N ASN A 529 -18.79 1.96 6.61
CA ASN A 529 -17.70 1.17 6.01
C ASN A 529 -16.35 1.46 6.68
N ALA A 530 -16.03 2.75 6.88
CA ALA A 530 -14.78 3.16 7.52
C ALA A 530 -14.66 2.61 8.97
N MET A 531 -15.78 2.52 9.70
CA MET A 531 -15.78 1.99 11.06
C MET A 531 -15.67 0.47 11.10
N ILE A 532 -16.56 -0.24 10.38
CA ILE A 532 -16.58 -1.72 10.43
C ILE A 532 -15.36 -2.35 9.77
N HIS A 533 -14.66 -1.64 8.88
CA HIS A 533 -13.41 -2.14 8.29
C HIS A 533 -12.41 -2.60 9.36
N PHE A 534 -12.33 -1.92 10.49
CA PHE A 534 -11.41 -2.29 11.57
C PHE A 534 -11.80 -3.56 12.35
N LEU A 535 -12.94 -4.17 12.06
CA LEU A 535 -13.34 -5.46 12.63
C LEU A 535 -12.75 -6.67 11.87
N HIS A 536 -11.90 -6.46 10.86
CA HIS A 536 -11.32 -7.53 10.03
C HIS A 536 -10.43 -8.51 10.80
N GLY A 537 -9.99 -8.17 12.02
CA GLY A 537 -9.07 -9.02 12.80
C GLY A 537 -9.60 -10.44 13.02
N LEU A 538 -10.84 -10.58 13.51
CA LEU A 538 -11.45 -11.90 13.76
C LEU A 538 -11.69 -12.68 12.45
N PRO A 539 -12.35 -12.13 11.42
CA PRO A 539 -12.52 -12.82 10.14
C PRO A 539 -11.20 -13.29 9.52
N ARG A 540 -10.14 -12.47 9.61
CA ARG A 540 -8.84 -12.84 9.06
C ARG A 540 -8.24 -14.07 9.75
N ILE A 541 -8.30 -14.12 11.08
CA ILE A 541 -7.84 -15.29 11.86
C ILE A 541 -8.67 -16.52 11.52
N ILE A 542 -9.99 -16.38 11.39
CA ILE A 542 -10.89 -17.48 11.00
C ILE A 542 -10.47 -18.05 9.64
N PHE A 543 -10.21 -17.20 8.63
CA PHE A 543 -9.78 -17.68 7.31
C PHE A 543 -8.43 -18.40 7.33
N LEU A 544 -7.49 -17.96 8.17
CA LEU A 544 -6.18 -18.63 8.33
C LEU A 544 -6.29 -19.99 9.02
N LEU A 545 -7.30 -20.19 9.85
CA LEU A 545 -7.55 -21.43 10.58
C LEU A 545 -8.56 -22.35 9.89
N ALA A 546 -9.34 -21.87 8.93
CA ALA A 546 -10.47 -22.56 8.31
C ALA A 546 -10.16 -23.98 7.77
N PRO A 547 -9.00 -24.28 7.15
CA PRO A 547 -8.71 -25.64 6.68
C PRO A 547 -8.29 -26.62 7.80
N LEU A 548 -7.86 -26.11 8.96
CA LEU A 548 -7.25 -26.95 10.02
C LEU A 548 -8.22 -27.91 10.73
N PRO A 549 -9.49 -27.57 10.99
CA PRO A 549 -10.44 -28.52 11.58
C PRO A 549 -10.57 -29.82 10.78
N TYR A 550 -10.58 -29.69 9.44
CA TYR A 550 -10.62 -30.90 8.60
C TYR A 550 -9.29 -31.65 8.62
N MET A 551 -8.15 -30.94 8.61
CA MET A 551 -6.84 -31.61 8.65
C MET A 551 -6.58 -32.37 9.93
N PHE A 552 -6.92 -31.79 11.08
CA PHE A 552 -6.65 -32.42 12.39
C PHE A 552 -7.71 -33.40 12.86
N PHE A 553 -9.00 -33.13 12.58
CA PHE A 553 -10.12 -33.79 13.23
C PHE A 553 -11.18 -34.33 12.26
N ASP A 554 -10.95 -34.24 10.94
CA ASP A 554 -11.92 -34.61 9.88
C ASP A 554 -13.26 -33.87 9.97
N ILE A 555 -13.26 -32.68 10.60
CA ILE A 555 -14.46 -31.86 10.78
C ILE A 555 -14.66 -30.98 9.54
N TYR A 556 -15.78 -31.21 8.84
CA TYR A 556 -16.17 -30.38 7.69
C TYR A 556 -16.69 -29.01 8.16
N VAL A 557 -16.06 -27.93 7.68
CA VAL A 557 -16.50 -26.55 7.89
C VAL A 557 -17.40 -26.09 6.75
N ILE A 558 -17.23 -26.68 5.55
CA ILE A 558 -18.09 -26.46 4.38
C ILE A 558 -18.59 -27.84 3.93
N TYR A 559 -19.87 -28.08 4.06
CA TYR A 559 -20.51 -29.36 3.65
C TYR A 559 -20.85 -29.30 2.16
N ALA A 560 -19.91 -29.67 1.30
CA ALA A 560 -20.10 -29.70 -0.13
C ALA A 560 -19.05 -30.58 -0.81
N THR A 561 -19.36 -31.08 -2.00
CA THR A 561 -18.38 -31.77 -2.84
C THR A 561 -17.27 -30.81 -3.29
N ALA A 562 -16.06 -31.31 -3.50
CA ALA A 562 -14.93 -30.52 -4.00
C ALA A 562 -15.27 -29.79 -5.32
N ALA A 563 -16.03 -30.46 -6.21
CA ALA A 563 -16.49 -29.87 -7.47
C ALA A 563 -17.42 -28.67 -7.23
N ALA A 564 -18.33 -28.76 -6.26
CA ALA A 564 -19.21 -27.64 -5.91
C ALA A 564 -18.42 -26.50 -5.27
N ILE A 565 -17.50 -26.79 -4.34
CA ILE A 565 -16.61 -25.77 -3.76
C ILE A 565 -15.86 -25.04 -4.88
N PHE A 566 -15.26 -25.78 -5.81
CA PHE A 566 -14.53 -25.20 -6.94
C PHE A 566 -15.43 -24.32 -7.82
N ALA A 567 -16.65 -24.77 -8.09
CA ALA A 567 -17.61 -24.08 -8.97
C ALA A 567 -18.18 -22.79 -8.35
N TYR A 568 -18.19 -22.65 -7.03
CA TYR A 568 -18.73 -21.46 -6.35
C TYR A 568 -17.64 -20.54 -5.76
N VAL A 569 -16.61 -21.10 -5.11
CA VAL A 569 -15.57 -20.32 -4.43
C VAL A 569 -14.62 -19.65 -5.43
N ILE A 570 -14.11 -20.41 -6.42
CA ILE A 570 -13.12 -19.87 -7.38
C ILE A 570 -13.69 -18.69 -8.18
N PRO A 571 -14.92 -18.75 -8.74
CA PRO A 571 -15.48 -17.60 -9.44
C PRO A 571 -15.59 -16.35 -8.57
N HIS A 572 -16.08 -16.51 -7.34
CA HIS A 572 -16.15 -15.43 -6.38
C HIS A 572 -14.77 -14.79 -6.16
N MET A 573 -13.75 -15.59 -5.83
CA MET A 573 -12.40 -15.09 -5.56
C MET A 573 -11.78 -14.42 -6.78
N VAL A 574 -11.84 -15.08 -7.95
CA VAL A 574 -11.24 -14.56 -9.19
C VAL A 574 -11.93 -13.27 -9.64
N HIS A 575 -13.27 -13.24 -9.60
CA HIS A 575 -14.00 -12.04 -9.99
C HIS A 575 -13.76 -10.87 -9.04
N ALA A 576 -13.77 -11.13 -7.72
CA ALA A 576 -13.44 -10.11 -6.72
C ALA A 576 -11.99 -9.61 -6.91
N ALA A 577 -11.03 -10.50 -7.19
CA ALA A 577 -9.65 -10.12 -7.46
C ALA A 577 -9.52 -9.24 -8.71
N ILE A 578 -10.16 -9.61 -9.83
CA ILE A 578 -10.19 -8.81 -11.08
C ILE A 578 -10.79 -7.43 -10.80
N THR A 579 -11.91 -7.37 -10.11
CA THR A 579 -12.61 -6.12 -9.81
C THR A 579 -11.78 -5.23 -8.90
N ASN A 580 -11.21 -5.78 -7.82
CA ASN A 580 -10.34 -5.05 -6.91
C ASN A 580 -9.06 -4.57 -7.60
N GLN A 581 -8.47 -5.36 -8.50
CA GLN A 581 -7.31 -4.95 -9.26
C GLN A 581 -7.63 -3.73 -10.15
N GLN A 582 -8.78 -3.69 -10.81
CA GLN A 582 -9.19 -2.55 -11.63
C GLN A 582 -9.50 -1.31 -10.78
N LEU A 583 -10.06 -1.52 -9.58
CA LEU A 583 -10.40 -0.46 -8.65
C LEU A 583 -9.15 0.16 -8.01
N GLN A 584 -8.25 -0.69 -7.50
CA GLN A 584 -7.11 -0.29 -6.66
C GLN A 584 -5.84 -0.03 -7.48
N ARG A 585 -5.97 -0.05 -8.82
CA ARG A 585 -4.85 0.12 -9.75
C ARG A 585 -4.06 1.39 -9.46
N GLY A 586 -2.76 1.24 -9.21
CA GLY A 586 -1.87 2.33 -8.85
C GLY A 586 -1.92 2.76 -7.37
N TYR A 587 -2.90 2.29 -6.57
CA TYR A 587 -3.06 2.68 -5.16
C TYR A 587 -2.77 1.56 -4.18
N ARG A 588 -2.78 0.31 -4.60
CA ARG A 588 -2.43 -0.85 -3.78
C ARG A 588 -1.88 -1.98 -4.65
N TYR A 589 -0.84 -2.62 -4.15
CA TYR A 589 -0.24 -3.76 -4.83
C TYR A 589 -1.07 -5.04 -4.58
N PRO A 590 -1.26 -5.91 -5.61
CA PRO A 590 -2.00 -7.16 -5.43
C PRO A 590 -1.39 -8.02 -4.31
N PHE A 591 -2.23 -8.67 -3.52
CA PHE A 591 -1.92 -9.54 -2.37
C PHE A 591 -1.33 -8.84 -1.13
N LEU A 592 -0.70 -7.66 -1.21
CA LEU A 592 -0.15 -6.98 -0.04
C LEU A 592 -1.22 -6.61 0.99
N GLY A 593 -2.44 -6.26 0.57
CA GLY A 593 -3.54 -6.03 1.50
C GLY A 593 -3.78 -7.18 2.46
N GLY A 594 -3.69 -8.44 1.96
CA GLY A 594 -3.80 -9.64 2.80
C GLY A 594 -2.62 -9.79 3.78
N VAL A 595 -1.42 -9.33 3.43
CA VAL A 595 -0.27 -9.32 4.34
C VAL A 595 -0.48 -8.27 5.44
N TYR A 596 -0.89 -7.04 5.07
CA TYR A 596 -1.18 -5.95 6.03
C TYR A 596 -2.24 -6.37 7.06
N GLU A 597 -3.37 -6.92 6.59
CA GLU A 597 -4.43 -7.41 7.45
C GLU A 597 -3.96 -8.57 8.36
N THR A 598 -3.10 -9.46 7.86
CA THR A 598 -2.60 -10.60 8.65
C THR A 598 -1.68 -10.14 9.78
N VAL A 599 -0.77 -9.19 9.51
CA VAL A 599 0.11 -8.61 10.55
C VAL A 599 -0.71 -7.93 11.65
N LEU A 600 -1.75 -7.19 11.28
CA LEU A 600 -2.56 -6.40 12.20
C LEU A 600 -3.63 -7.21 12.92
N SER A 601 -4.12 -8.31 12.35
CA SER A 601 -5.35 -9.02 12.78
C SER A 601 -5.37 -9.38 14.25
N TRP A 602 -4.28 -9.93 14.77
CA TRP A 602 -4.18 -10.32 16.17
C TRP A 602 -4.23 -9.12 17.13
N TYR A 603 -3.53 -8.05 16.76
CA TYR A 603 -3.35 -6.87 17.62
C TYR A 603 -4.57 -5.98 17.70
N ILE A 604 -5.36 -5.90 16.64
CA ILE A 604 -6.59 -5.09 16.64
C ILE A 604 -7.81 -5.85 17.20
N LEU A 605 -7.77 -7.18 17.25
CA LEU A 605 -8.90 -8.00 17.69
C LEU A 605 -9.36 -7.64 19.11
N LEU A 606 -8.45 -7.68 20.08
CA LEU A 606 -8.81 -7.39 21.48
C LEU A 606 -9.22 -5.92 21.69
N PRO A 607 -8.47 -4.92 21.22
CA PRO A 607 -8.86 -3.51 21.34
C PRO A 607 -10.22 -3.17 20.71
N THR A 608 -10.54 -3.73 19.54
CA THR A 608 -11.85 -3.51 18.90
C THR A 608 -12.98 -4.21 19.64
N THR A 609 -12.76 -5.44 20.12
CA THR A 609 -13.74 -6.15 20.95
C THR A 609 -14.02 -5.41 22.26
N VAL A 610 -12.98 -4.93 22.94
CA VAL A 610 -13.13 -4.12 24.17
C VAL A 610 -13.86 -2.82 23.87
N ALA A 611 -13.56 -2.13 22.76
CA ALA A 611 -14.26 -0.90 22.40
C ALA A 611 -15.73 -1.13 22.02
N LEU A 612 -16.07 -2.30 21.44
CA LEU A 612 -17.47 -2.68 21.17
C LEU A 612 -18.26 -2.87 22.46
N ILE A 613 -17.66 -3.45 23.51
CA ILE A 613 -18.34 -3.76 24.77
C ILE A 613 -18.27 -2.56 25.72
N PHE A 614 -17.11 -1.94 25.86
CA PHE A 614 -16.80 -0.85 26.79
C PHE A 614 -16.17 0.35 26.07
N PRO A 615 -16.96 1.16 25.34
CA PRO A 615 -16.44 2.23 24.48
C PRO A 615 -15.71 3.35 25.22
N HIS A 616 -15.93 3.52 26.52
CA HIS A 616 -15.24 4.54 27.34
C HIS A 616 -13.90 4.07 27.91
N LYS A 617 -13.54 2.78 27.75
CA LYS A 617 -12.25 2.25 28.21
C LYS A 617 -11.15 2.48 27.18
N GLY A 618 -9.98 2.88 27.65
CA GLY A 618 -8.75 3.02 26.88
C GLY A 618 -8.13 4.41 27.00
N LYS A 619 -6.79 4.42 27.13
CA LYS A 619 -6.01 5.67 27.16
C LYS A 619 -5.47 5.98 25.76
N PHE A 620 -5.29 7.26 25.50
CA PHE A 620 -4.57 7.75 24.32
C PHE A 620 -3.07 7.55 24.55
N ASN A 621 -2.40 6.84 23.63
CA ASN A 621 -0.94 6.70 23.63
C ASN A 621 -0.39 7.45 22.42
N VAL A 622 0.55 8.34 22.65
CA VAL A 622 1.28 9.07 21.59
C VAL A 622 2.24 8.11 20.90
N THR A 623 2.32 8.19 19.59
CA THR A 623 3.28 7.41 18.79
C THR A 623 4.62 8.15 18.82
N ALA A 624 5.67 7.52 19.36
CA ALA A 624 7.03 8.08 19.31
C ALA A 624 7.52 8.15 17.86
N LYS A 625 8.29 9.18 17.54
CA LYS A 625 8.96 9.42 16.26
C LYS A 625 10.41 9.81 16.45
N GLY A 626 11.25 9.64 15.41
CA GLY A 626 12.66 9.99 15.44
C GLY A 626 13.55 8.91 16.07
N MET A 627 13.14 7.62 15.97
CA MET A 627 13.96 6.50 16.48
C MET A 627 14.91 5.97 15.39
N THR A 628 16.11 5.50 15.81
CA THR A 628 17.05 4.76 14.96
C THR A 628 16.95 3.26 15.20
N ILE A 629 17.30 2.48 14.20
CA ILE A 629 17.40 1.02 14.28
C ILE A 629 18.79 0.63 13.80
N ASP A 630 19.71 0.44 14.78
CA ASP A 630 21.14 0.21 14.49
C ASP A 630 21.46 -1.20 14.00
N LYS A 631 20.59 -2.17 14.28
CA LYS A 631 20.82 -3.58 13.95
C LYS A 631 19.55 -4.23 13.42
N LYS A 632 19.73 -5.09 12.44
CA LYS A 632 18.67 -5.99 11.98
C LYS A 632 18.32 -7.01 13.05
N TYR A 633 17.03 -7.11 13.41
CA TYR A 633 16.53 -8.04 14.40
C TYR A 633 15.10 -8.51 14.08
N VAL A 634 14.66 -9.60 14.72
CA VAL A 634 13.25 -10.01 14.68
C VAL A 634 12.56 -9.50 15.94
N ASP A 635 11.47 -8.76 15.77
CA ASP A 635 10.59 -8.45 16.90
C ASP A 635 9.73 -9.68 17.22
N TRP A 636 10.26 -10.53 18.11
CA TRP A 636 9.61 -11.79 18.50
C TRP A 636 8.28 -11.58 19.18
N HIS A 637 8.06 -10.46 19.85
CA HIS A 637 6.77 -10.16 20.45
C HIS A 637 5.70 -10.01 19.35
N ILE A 638 6.04 -9.29 18.30
CA ILE A 638 5.16 -9.10 17.14
C ILE A 638 5.11 -10.36 16.25
N ALA A 639 6.20 -11.08 16.10
CA ALA A 639 6.25 -12.26 15.24
C ALA A 639 5.52 -13.48 15.85
N THR A 640 5.38 -13.57 17.17
CA THR A 640 4.85 -14.76 17.87
C THR A 640 3.47 -15.19 17.39
N PRO A 641 2.43 -14.35 17.27
CA PRO A 641 1.12 -14.78 16.79
C PRO A 641 1.17 -15.33 15.35
N VAL A 642 1.94 -14.70 14.48
CA VAL A 642 2.15 -15.15 13.09
C VAL A 642 2.88 -16.49 13.08
N LEU A 643 3.88 -16.67 13.94
CA LEU A 643 4.63 -17.91 14.06
C LEU A 643 3.76 -19.08 14.56
N ILE A 644 2.88 -18.84 15.53
CA ILE A 644 1.93 -19.85 16.00
C ILE A 644 1.02 -20.29 14.85
N LEU A 645 0.42 -19.36 14.12
CA LEU A 645 -0.42 -19.66 12.97
C LEU A 645 0.35 -20.41 11.87
N MET A 646 1.60 -20.03 11.65
CA MET A 646 2.49 -20.70 10.67
C MET A 646 2.77 -22.14 11.07
N VAL A 647 3.11 -22.40 12.34
CA VAL A 647 3.36 -23.76 12.84
C VAL A 647 2.11 -24.61 12.73
N LEU A 648 0.92 -24.09 13.10
CA LEU A 648 -0.34 -24.82 12.97
C LEU A 648 -0.64 -25.17 11.50
N ASN A 649 -0.42 -24.25 10.56
CA ASN A 649 -0.61 -24.50 9.13
C ASN A 649 0.44 -25.50 8.58
N LEU A 650 1.71 -25.46 9.03
CA LEU A 650 2.73 -26.43 8.65
C LEU A 650 2.39 -27.85 9.16
N LEU A 651 1.91 -27.97 10.39
CA LEU A 651 1.42 -29.25 10.92
C LEU A 651 0.20 -29.75 10.14
N GLY A 652 -0.75 -28.85 9.83
CA GLY A 652 -1.90 -29.17 8.99
C GLY A 652 -1.49 -29.63 7.58
N LEU A 653 -0.47 -29.00 6.99
CA LEU A 653 0.09 -29.41 5.70
C LEU A 653 0.69 -30.84 5.76
N ALA A 654 1.50 -31.10 6.77
CA ALA A 654 2.14 -32.42 6.96
C ALA A 654 1.11 -33.53 7.12
N ILE A 655 0.09 -33.31 7.97
CA ILE A 655 -1.01 -34.25 8.18
C ILE A 655 -1.83 -34.41 6.89
N GLY A 656 -2.12 -33.31 6.18
CA GLY A 656 -2.84 -33.35 4.91
C GLY A 656 -2.12 -34.17 3.84
N ILE A 657 -0.80 -33.99 3.70
CA ILE A 657 0.01 -34.81 2.78
C ILE A 657 -0.03 -36.28 3.18
N TYR A 658 0.16 -36.58 4.47
CA TYR A 658 0.06 -37.96 4.98
C TYR A 658 -1.31 -38.59 4.68
N LYS A 659 -2.40 -37.87 5.00
CA LYS A 659 -3.77 -38.36 4.71
C LYS A 659 -3.99 -38.53 3.21
N THR A 660 -3.46 -37.67 2.35
CA THR A 660 -3.63 -37.79 0.89
C THR A 660 -2.99 -39.06 0.33
N VAL A 661 -1.85 -39.49 0.90
CA VAL A 661 -1.16 -40.72 0.48
C VAL A 661 -1.88 -41.97 0.97
N THR A 662 -2.59 -41.88 2.09
CA THR A 662 -3.25 -43.05 2.76
C THR A 662 -4.77 -43.11 2.56
N ALA A 663 -5.39 -42.06 2.01
CA ALA A 663 -6.84 -41.94 1.89
C ALA A 663 -7.44 -42.74 0.73
N ALA A 664 -8.73 -43.11 0.88
CA ALA A 664 -9.55 -43.63 -0.22
C ALA A 664 -9.97 -42.49 -1.18
N ASP A 665 -10.20 -42.83 -2.45
CA ASP A 665 -10.44 -41.91 -3.59
C ASP A 665 -11.38 -40.71 -3.33
N PRO A 666 -12.54 -40.80 -2.69
CA PRO A 666 -13.44 -39.64 -2.58
C PRO A 666 -12.95 -38.56 -1.63
N GLN A 667 -12.05 -38.88 -0.69
CA GLN A 667 -11.52 -37.90 0.28
C GLN A 667 -10.34 -37.07 -0.29
N VAL A 668 -9.63 -37.61 -1.30
CA VAL A 668 -8.43 -36.98 -1.89
C VAL A 668 -8.74 -35.61 -2.45
N SER A 669 -9.87 -35.40 -3.10
CA SER A 669 -10.22 -34.10 -3.69
C SER A 669 -10.43 -33.01 -2.62
N THR A 670 -11.03 -33.35 -1.49
CA THR A 670 -11.23 -32.43 -0.36
C THR A 670 -9.89 -32.10 0.32
N LEU A 671 -9.02 -33.11 0.49
CA LEU A 671 -7.67 -32.92 1.03
C LEU A 671 -6.84 -31.96 0.15
N ILE A 672 -6.85 -32.13 -1.17
CA ILE A 672 -6.13 -31.26 -2.12
C ILE A 672 -6.58 -29.79 -1.99
N ILE A 673 -7.88 -29.51 -1.90
CA ILE A 673 -8.40 -28.15 -1.75
C ILE A 673 -7.89 -27.52 -0.44
N ASN A 674 -7.98 -28.26 0.66
CA ASN A 674 -7.50 -27.75 1.95
C ASN A 674 -5.96 -27.56 1.96
N ILE A 675 -5.20 -28.47 1.34
CA ILE A 675 -3.74 -28.32 1.17
C ILE A 675 -3.42 -27.06 0.35
N ALA A 676 -4.13 -26.81 -0.75
CA ALA A 676 -3.94 -25.61 -1.56
C ALA A 676 -4.23 -24.32 -0.75
N TRP A 677 -5.27 -24.37 0.10
CA TRP A 677 -5.59 -23.25 0.99
C TRP A 677 -4.52 -23.01 2.05
N ILE A 678 -4.03 -24.09 2.69
CA ILE A 678 -2.93 -24.04 3.65
C ILE A 678 -1.65 -23.49 2.98
N ALA A 679 -1.33 -23.93 1.76
CA ALA A 679 -0.19 -23.43 1.01
C ALA A 679 -0.29 -21.91 0.77
N TYR A 680 -1.46 -21.42 0.39
CA TYR A 680 -1.71 -19.97 0.27
C TYR A 680 -1.56 -19.25 1.63
N ASN A 681 -2.13 -19.81 2.71
CA ASN A 681 -1.97 -19.26 4.06
C ASN A 681 -0.49 -19.16 4.46
N LEU A 682 0.31 -20.19 4.17
CA LEU A 682 1.75 -20.20 4.46
C LEU A 682 2.51 -19.13 3.67
N LEU A 683 2.12 -18.85 2.43
CA LEU A 683 2.70 -17.73 1.67
C LEU A 683 2.40 -16.38 2.35
N VAL A 684 1.16 -16.17 2.77
CA VAL A 684 0.78 -14.91 3.44
C VAL A 684 1.43 -14.80 4.82
N LEU A 685 1.45 -15.89 5.60
CA LEU A 685 2.09 -15.92 6.93
C LEU A 685 3.60 -15.74 6.83
N GLY A 686 4.26 -16.35 5.83
CA GLY A 686 5.68 -16.15 5.57
C GLY A 686 6.01 -14.69 5.23
N ALA A 687 5.20 -14.05 4.39
CA ALA A 687 5.32 -12.63 4.09
C ALA A 687 5.04 -11.75 5.32
N ALA A 688 4.05 -12.09 6.15
CA ALA A 688 3.75 -11.40 7.40
C ALA A 688 4.90 -11.53 8.41
N PHE A 689 5.55 -12.68 8.49
CA PHE A 689 6.76 -12.87 9.30
C PHE A 689 7.92 -12.01 8.78
N ALA A 690 8.09 -11.89 7.45
CA ALA A 690 9.10 -11.03 6.86
C ALA A 690 8.96 -9.57 7.30
N VAL A 691 7.74 -9.08 7.47
CA VAL A 691 7.48 -7.71 7.98
C VAL A 691 7.94 -7.53 9.43
N ALA A 692 7.92 -8.60 10.25
CA ALA A 692 8.39 -8.55 11.64
C ALA A 692 9.95 -8.59 11.78
N VAL A 693 10.66 -8.64 10.66
CA VAL A 693 12.13 -8.53 10.61
C VAL A 693 12.49 -7.08 10.41
N GLU A 694 12.88 -6.39 11.47
CA GLU A 694 13.25 -4.98 11.41
C GLU A 694 14.59 -4.80 10.69
N GLU A 695 14.57 -4.01 9.63
CA GLU A 695 15.77 -3.61 8.88
C GLU A 695 16.41 -2.36 9.50
N ILE A 696 17.71 -2.19 9.25
CA ILE A 696 18.52 -1.09 9.76
C ILE A 696 17.96 0.25 9.24
N MET A 697 17.93 1.24 10.13
CA MET A 697 17.58 2.63 9.84
C MET A 697 18.59 3.53 10.56
N GLU A 698 19.67 3.87 9.88
CA GLU A 698 20.81 4.59 10.46
C GLU A 698 20.47 6.08 10.74
N HIS A 699 19.60 6.68 9.95
CA HIS A 699 19.20 8.07 10.08
C HIS A 699 17.71 8.20 10.39
N PRO A 700 17.32 8.90 11.47
CA PRO A 700 15.92 9.12 11.83
C PRO A 700 15.20 10.02 10.83
N LEU A 701 15.96 10.87 10.12
CA LEU A 701 15.46 11.77 9.09
C LEU A 701 16.06 11.35 7.74
N PRO A 702 15.26 10.68 6.88
CA PRO A 702 15.76 10.18 5.61
C PRO A 702 16.01 11.32 4.62
N ARG A 703 16.97 11.11 3.73
CA ARG A 703 17.17 11.97 2.57
C ARG A 703 15.97 11.88 1.64
N VAL A 704 15.56 13.00 1.11
CA VAL A 704 14.40 13.16 0.23
C VAL A 704 14.86 13.45 -1.19
N PRO A 705 14.43 12.68 -2.21
CA PRO A 705 14.74 12.99 -3.60
C PRO A 705 14.16 14.35 -4.02
N LEU A 706 14.95 15.16 -4.75
CA LEU A 706 14.52 16.43 -5.28
C LEU A 706 14.94 16.60 -6.74
N LYS A 707 14.01 16.92 -7.61
CA LYS A 707 14.27 17.29 -9.00
C LYS A 707 14.40 18.81 -9.12
N ALA A 708 15.58 19.33 -8.85
CA ALA A 708 15.88 20.76 -8.97
C ALA A 708 17.26 20.97 -9.59
N GLY A 709 17.46 22.10 -10.25
CA GLY A 709 18.78 22.55 -10.67
C GLY A 709 19.45 23.36 -9.56
N ALA A 710 20.77 23.28 -9.50
CA ALA A 710 21.61 24.12 -8.66
C ALA A 710 22.85 24.58 -9.42
N VAL A 711 23.47 25.67 -8.98
CA VAL A 711 24.76 26.15 -9.49
C VAL A 711 25.76 26.14 -8.34
N VAL A 712 26.78 25.32 -8.46
CA VAL A 712 27.88 25.23 -7.49
C VAL A 712 29.00 26.14 -7.94
N THR A 713 29.42 27.05 -7.07
CA THR A 713 30.62 27.91 -7.27
C THR A 713 31.72 27.37 -6.36
N THR A 714 32.77 26.86 -6.96
CA THR A 714 33.95 26.30 -6.28
C THR A 714 34.88 27.41 -5.73
N SER A 715 35.83 27.04 -4.89
CA SER A 715 36.78 27.98 -4.27
C SER A 715 37.61 28.80 -5.27
N ASP A 716 37.83 28.30 -6.48
CA ASP A 716 38.49 28.97 -7.58
C ASP A 716 37.58 29.94 -8.40
N GLY A 717 36.28 30.03 -8.01
CA GLY A 717 35.29 30.85 -8.67
C GLY A 717 34.62 30.22 -9.90
N THR A 718 34.94 28.96 -10.21
CA THR A 718 34.32 28.24 -11.34
C THR A 718 32.87 27.90 -11.00
N LYS A 719 31.94 28.08 -11.96
CA LYS A 719 30.51 27.79 -11.80
C LYS A 719 30.12 26.52 -12.53
N HIS A 720 29.51 25.58 -11.83
CA HIS A 720 29.03 24.32 -12.37
C HIS A 720 27.50 24.23 -12.24
N ALA A 721 26.79 24.08 -13.35
CA ALA A 721 25.35 23.80 -13.34
C ALA A 721 25.13 22.29 -13.12
N VAL A 722 24.43 21.95 -12.07
CA VAL A 722 24.26 20.56 -11.59
C VAL A 722 22.80 20.27 -11.24
N SER A 723 22.46 19.00 -11.10
CA SER A 723 21.14 18.58 -10.63
C SER A 723 21.22 18.14 -9.18
N VAL A 724 20.22 18.54 -8.39
CA VAL A 724 20.01 18.01 -7.06
C VAL A 724 19.44 16.60 -7.18
N VAL A 725 19.99 15.66 -6.42
CA VAL A 725 19.54 14.25 -6.37
C VAL A 725 18.69 14.00 -5.15
N GLU A 726 19.22 14.32 -3.98
CA GLU A 726 18.59 14.16 -2.68
C GLU A 726 19.02 15.28 -1.74
N PHE A 727 18.23 15.52 -0.71
CA PHE A 727 18.54 16.46 0.36
C PHE A 727 18.07 15.95 1.72
N SER A 728 18.64 16.46 2.79
CA SER A 728 18.15 16.38 4.17
C SER A 728 17.98 17.79 4.75
N GLN A 729 17.83 17.93 6.06
CA GLN A 729 17.77 19.26 6.69
C GLN A 729 19.11 20.01 6.62
N THR A 730 20.23 19.28 6.59
CA THR A 730 21.58 19.82 6.67
C THR A 730 22.50 19.35 5.54
N GLU A 731 22.02 18.49 4.66
CA GLU A 731 22.83 17.88 3.60
C GLU A 731 22.19 18.04 2.24
N LEU A 732 23.02 18.10 1.22
CA LEU A 732 22.62 18.15 -0.19
C LEU A 732 23.46 17.18 -1.01
N VAL A 733 22.82 16.35 -1.84
CA VAL A 733 23.50 15.44 -2.77
C VAL A 733 23.32 15.95 -4.19
N LEU A 734 24.43 16.21 -4.88
CA LEU A 734 24.42 16.75 -6.24
C LEU A 734 25.05 15.78 -7.25
N ASP A 735 24.55 15.81 -8.47
CA ASP A 735 25.13 15.07 -9.61
C ASP A 735 26.36 15.84 -10.13
N MET A 736 27.46 15.71 -9.38
CA MET A 736 28.75 16.32 -9.73
C MET A 736 29.91 15.46 -9.19
N LYS A 737 31.11 15.68 -9.73
CA LYS A 737 32.34 14.92 -9.40
C LYS A 737 33.54 15.84 -9.42
N GLY A 738 34.62 15.36 -8.81
CA GLY A 738 35.95 15.95 -8.94
C GLY A 738 36.25 17.08 -7.97
N LEU A 739 35.51 17.14 -6.84
CA LEU A 739 35.81 18.06 -5.74
C LEU A 739 36.65 17.38 -4.66
N ALA A 740 37.52 18.15 -4.00
CA ALA A 740 38.26 17.63 -2.85
C ALA A 740 37.37 17.58 -1.60
N ALA A 741 37.60 16.57 -0.73
CA ALA A 741 36.94 16.53 0.58
C ALA A 741 37.26 17.80 1.37
N ASP A 742 36.33 18.31 2.16
CA ASP A 742 36.41 19.54 2.96
C ASP A 742 36.55 20.84 2.13
N GLU A 743 36.42 20.79 0.80
CA GLU A 743 36.38 21.99 -0.02
C GLU A 743 35.13 22.82 0.25
N SER A 744 35.32 24.12 0.49
CA SER A 744 34.20 25.05 0.71
C SER A 744 33.64 25.53 -0.62
N VAL A 745 32.34 25.46 -0.79
CA VAL A 745 31.63 25.88 -2.01
C VAL A 745 30.44 26.77 -1.67
N VAL A 746 29.93 27.48 -2.67
CA VAL A 746 28.65 28.19 -2.57
C VAL A 746 27.66 27.56 -3.55
N ILE A 747 26.51 27.15 -3.04
CA ILE A 747 25.46 26.53 -3.82
C ILE A 747 24.30 27.52 -3.99
N GLU A 748 23.96 27.82 -5.22
CA GLU A 748 22.83 28.68 -5.59
C GLU A 748 21.67 27.78 -6.07
N MET A 749 20.48 27.98 -5.49
CA MET A 749 19.25 27.26 -5.87
C MET A 749 18.14 28.26 -6.21
N THR A 750 17.37 27.97 -7.25
CA THR A 750 16.22 28.79 -7.67
C THR A 750 14.93 28.00 -7.62
N GLY A 751 13.94 28.56 -6.95
CA GLY A 751 12.61 27.95 -6.82
C GLY A 751 11.61 28.90 -6.14
N ASN A 752 10.32 28.66 -6.33
CA ASN A 752 9.24 29.50 -5.75
C ASN A 752 9.39 31.01 -6.04
N GLY A 753 9.99 31.36 -7.19
CA GLY A 753 10.25 32.77 -7.54
C GLY A 753 11.42 33.42 -6.82
N HIS A 754 12.19 32.68 -6.03
CA HIS A 754 13.36 33.18 -5.29
C HIS A 754 14.63 32.45 -5.70
N THR A 755 15.76 33.15 -5.62
CA THR A 755 17.11 32.58 -5.75
C THR A 755 17.84 32.76 -4.43
N ASP A 756 18.28 31.67 -3.84
CA ASP A 756 18.96 31.63 -2.56
C ASP A 756 20.35 30.99 -2.71
N THR A 757 21.31 31.47 -1.93
CA THR A 757 22.68 30.96 -1.88
C THR A 757 23.00 30.37 -0.52
N PHE A 758 23.69 29.22 -0.50
CA PHE A 758 24.06 28.49 0.71
C PHE A 758 25.56 28.19 0.71
N LYS A 759 26.20 28.34 1.85
CA LYS A 759 27.57 27.87 2.06
C LYS A 759 27.56 26.40 2.37
N ALA A 760 28.45 25.64 1.77
CA ALA A 760 28.54 24.21 1.98
C ALA A 760 30.00 23.74 1.95
N THR A 761 30.25 22.59 2.57
CA THR A 761 31.53 21.89 2.51
C THR A 761 31.33 20.51 1.90
N VAL A 762 32.29 20.05 1.11
CA VAL A 762 32.25 18.71 0.51
C VAL A 762 32.46 17.66 1.59
N ALA A 763 31.42 16.86 1.90
CA ALA A 763 31.52 15.80 2.87
C ALA A 763 32.20 14.54 2.30
N ARG A 764 31.72 14.08 1.14
CA ARG A 764 32.33 12.92 0.43
C ARG A 764 31.87 12.83 -1.01
N GLU A 765 32.66 12.17 -1.86
CA GLU A 765 32.25 11.74 -3.18
C GLU A 765 31.98 10.24 -3.18
N ALA A 766 30.82 9.81 -3.66
CA ALA A 766 30.42 8.40 -3.71
C ALA A 766 29.58 8.11 -4.96
N LYS A 767 29.91 7.04 -5.67
CA LYS A 767 29.14 6.49 -6.82
C LYS A 767 28.79 7.51 -7.92
N GLY A 768 29.55 8.61 -8.01
CA GLY A 768 29.37 9.61 -9.05
C GLY A 768 28.54 10.83 -8.63
N PHE A 769 28.20 10.92 -7.37
CA PHE A 769 27.54 12.04 -6.72
C PHE A 769 28.45 12.62 -5.65
N THR A 770 28.30 13.90 -5.35
CA THR A 770 29.00 14.56 -4.25
C THR A 770 27.99 14.95 -3.18
N GLU A 771 28.31 14.62 -1.94
CA GLU A 771 27.54 14.96 -0.76
C GLU A 771 28.14 16.23 -0.13
N PHE A 772 27.27 17.16 0.22
CA PHE A 772 27.64 18.45 0.81
C PHE A 772 26.98 18.63 2.16
N ASP A 773 27.75 19.04 3.15
CA ASP A 773 27.23 19.53 4.44
C ASP A 773 27.00 21.05 4.33
N LEU A 774 25.78 21.47 4.63
CA LEU A 774 25.38 22.87 4.58
C LEU A 774 25.79 23.60 5.88
N VAL A 775 26.28 24.82 5.75
CA VAL A 775 26.64 25.68 6.86
C VAL A 775 25.64 26.82 6.97
N PHE A 776 24.77 26.77 7.95
CA PHE A 776 23.80 27.82 8.24
C PHE A 776 24.35 28.77 9.32
N GLU A 777 24.30 30.07 9.04
CA GLU A 777 24.75 31.10 9.98
C GLU A 777 23.58 31.63 10.85
N SER A 778 22.35 31.44 10.39
CA SER A 778 21.12 31.89 11.03
C SER A 778 19.93 30.99 10.80
N VAL A 779 18.90 31.12 11.62
CA VAL A 779 17.60 30.43 11.43
C VAL A 779 16.96 30.86 10.09
N GLU A 780 17.21 32.07 9.63
CA GLU A 780 16.71 32.57 8.35
C GLU A 780 17.35 31.83 7.15
N ASP A 781 18.59 31.36 7.26
CA ASP A 781 19.25 30.54 6.23
C ASP A 781 18.57 29.16 6.16
N GLU A 782 18.23 28.56 7.32
CA GLU A 782 17.48 27.30 7.37
C GLU A 782 16.07 27.46 6.76
N ILE A 783 15.38 28.59 7.02
CA ILE A 783 14.07 28.91 6.43
C ILE A 783 14.19 29.05 4.91
N ARG A 784 15.21 29.75 4.41
CA ARG A 784 15.46 29.90 2.96
C ARG A 784 15.79 28.58 2.30
N PHE A 785 16.59 27.71 2.95
CA PHE A 785 16.88 26.39 2.45
C PHE A 785 15.63 25.51 2.40
N ASN A 786 14.79 25.55 3.43
CA ASN A 786 13.51 24.84 3.46
C ASN A 786 12.60 25.30 2.30
N ARG A 787 12.59 26.61 1.96
CA ARG A 787 11.85 27.16 0.81
C ARG A 787 12.27 26.53 -0.52
N GLN A 788 13.57 26.30 -0.70
CA GLN A 788 14.12 25.71 -1.92
C GLN A 788 13.98 24.19 -2.00
N THR A 789 13.70 23.53 -0.87
CA THR A 789 13.66 22.07 -0.72
C THR A 789 12.29 21.57 -0.30
N PHE A 790 12.04 21.42 1.00
CA PHE A 790 10.79 20.85 1.55
C PHE A 790 9.53 21.61 1.13
N ALA A 791 9.55 22.94 1.23
CA ALA A 791 8.41 23.80 0.89
C ALA A 791 8.32 24.15 -0.60
N ARG A 792 9.16 23.56 -1.45
CA ARG A 792 9.15 23.84 -2.89
C ARG A 792 7.80 23.47 -3.51
N GLU A 793 7.24 24.37 -4.34
CA GLU A 793 5.99 24.14 -5.05
C GLU A 793 6.04 22.87 -5.91
N GLY A 794 5.04 22.01 -5.80
CA GLY A 794 4.92 20.79 -6.58
C GLY A 794 5.85 19.65 -6.18
N HIS A 795 6.80 19.86 -5.26
CA HIS A 795 7.79 18.86 -4.85
C HIS A 795 7.16 17.51 -4.47
N TRP A 796 6.11 17.53 -3.65
CA TRP A 796 5.46 16.31 -3.21
C TRP A 796 4.69 15.57 -4.31
N GLY A 797 4.17 16.31 -5.31
CA GLY A 797 3.48 15.73 -6.48
C GLY A 797 4.37 14.85 -7.34
N ASP A 798 5.58 15.30 -7.64
CA ASP A 798 6.54 14.62 -8.51
C ASP A 798 7.02 13.27 -7.92
N LYS A 799 7.05 13.15 -6.61
CA LYS A 799 7.49 11.94 -5.92
C LYS A 799 6.50 10.78 -6.06
N PHE A 800 5.21 11.08 -6.13
CA PHE A 800 4.13 10.08 -6.02
C PHE A 800 3.47 9.73 -7.35
N ASP A 801 3.90 10.32 -8.47
CA ASP A 801 3.34 10.10 -9.83
C ASP A 801 3.88 8.82 -10.53
N SER A 802 4.47 7.88 -9.79
CA SER A 802 5.07 6.68 -10.35
C SER A 802 4.02 5.62 -10.75
N HIS A 803 4.07 5.19 -12.01
CA HIS A 803 3.27 4.08 -12.52
C HIS A 803 3.86 2.73 -12.08
N VAL A 804 3.21 2.07 -11.14
CA VAL A 804 3.60 0.74 -10.67
C VAL A 804 3.02 -0.36 -11.56
N ASP A 805 3.83 -1.38 -11.89
CA ASP A 805 3.33 -2.60 -12.55
C ASP A 805 2.55 -3.45 -11.53
N ASP A 806 1.23 -3.31 -11.56
CA ASP A 806 0.26 -3.92 -10.66
C ASP A 806 -0.36 -5.22 -11.19
N ARG A 807 0.30 -5.91 -12.17
CA ARG A 807 -0.23 -7.14 -12.72
C ARG A 807 -0.37 -8.22 -11.65
N PHE A 808 -1.48 -8.96 -11.71
CA PHE A 808 -1.80 -10.02 -10.76
C PHE A 808 -0.70 -11.07 -10.62
N ILE A 809 -0.14 -11.56 -11.74
CA ILE A 809 0.94 -12.56 -11.72
C ILE A 809 2.21 -12.00 -11.06
N THR A 810 2.59 -10.76 -11.39
CA THR A 810 3.74 -10.10 -10.78
C THR A 810 3.54 -9.93 -9.27
N GLY A 811 2.33 -9.55 -8.84
CA GLY A 811 1.96 -9.46 -7.43
C GLY A 811 2.07 -10.80 -6.70
N PHE A 812 1.58 -11.88 -7.31
CA PHE A 812 1.70 -13.22 -6.73
C PHE A 812 3.16 -13.68 -6.62
N LEU A 813 3.98 -13.49 -7.64
CA LEU A 813 5.39 -13.84 -7.60
C LEU A 813 6.16 -13.03 -6.53
N ARG A 814 5.80 -11.78 -6.30
CA ARG A 814 6.35 -10.98 -5.20
C ARG A 814 5.92 -11.51 -3.84
N LEU A 815 4.64 -11.90 -3.68
CA LEU A 815 4.19 -12.56 -2.43
C LEU A 815 5.03 -13.81 -2.13
N VAL A 816 5.28 -14.65 -3.15
CA VAL A 816 6.17 -15.83 -3.02
C VAL A 816 7.58 -15.40 -2.60
N GLY A 817 8.12 -14.33 -3.18
CA GLY A 817 9.42 -13.78 -2.81
C GLY A 817 9.46 -13.28 -1.35
N PHE A 818 8.44 -12.57 -0.90
CA PHE A 818 8.34 -12.11 0.50
C PHE A 818 8.21 -13.29 1.47
N ALA A 819 7.40 -14.29 1.12
CA ALA A 819 7.28 -15.51 1.92
C ALA A 819 8.63 -16.25 2.03
N ALA A 820 9.33 -16.41 0.92
CA ALA A 820 10.66 -17.04 0.91
C ALA A 820 11.67 -16.25 1.77
N TYR A 821 11.62 -14.90 1.71
CA TYR A 821 12.42 -14.04 2.58
C TYR A 821 12.06 -14.22 4.05
N GLY A 822 10.77 -14.30 4.40
CA GLY A 822 10.31 -14.53 5.77
C GLY A 822 10.76 -15.88 6.31
N PHE A 823 10.58 -16.97 5.55
CA PHE A 823 11.07 -18.30 5.95
C PHE A 823 12.60 -18.34 6.10
N LYS A 824 13.33 -17.69 5.20
CA LYS A 824 14.78 -17.57 5.32
C LYS A 824 15.19 -16.84 6.60
N SER A 825 14.55 -15.69 6.89
CA SER A 825 14.81 -14.91 8.09
C SER A 825 14.45 -15.69 9.36
N LEU A 826 13.35 -16.44 9.36
CA LEU A 826 12.99 -17.34 10.46
C LEU A 826 14.13 -18.32 10.76
N VAL A 827 14.70 -18.96 9.75
CA VAL A 827 15.83 -19.88 9.88
C VAL A 827 17.08 -19.17 10.40
N GLU A 828 17.39 -17.98 9.91
CA GLU A 828 18.56 -17.20 10.31
C GLU A 828 18.49 -16.75 11.78
N PHE A 829 17.34 -16.32 12.24
CA PHE A 829 17.16 -15.76 13.59
C PHE A 829 16.63 -16.76 14.62
N LEU A 830 16.29 -18.01 14.24
CA LEU A 830 15.78 -19.02 15.17
C LEU A 830 16.81 -19.29 16.30
N PRO A 831 16.46 -19.09 17.58
CA PRO A 831 17.40 -19.20 18.68
C PRO A 831 17.73 -20.67 19.04
N GLY A 832 18.78 -20.86 19.82
CA GLY A 832 19.13 -22.12 20.48
C GLY A 832 19.68 -23.22 19.56
N THR A 833 19.67 -24.45 20.07
CA THR A 833 20.20 -25.67 19.38
C THR A 833 19.35 -26.04 18.17
N ALA A 834 18.03 -25.88 18.26
CA ALA A 834 17.11 -26.06 17.13
C ALA A 834 17.47 -25.15 15.94
N GLY A 835 17.75 -23.88 16.22
CA GLY A 835 18.18 -22.93 15.19
C GLY A 835 19.52 -23.31 14.57
N ARG A 836 20.48 -23.80 15.35
CA ARG A 836 21.76 -24.31 14.84
C ARG A 836 21.55 -25.51 13.93
N PHE A 837 20.70 -26.46 14.32
CA PHE A 837 20.37 -27.62 13.51
C PHE A 837 19.65 -27.24 12.20
N VAL A 838 18.65 -26.41 12.27
CA VAL A 838 17.92 -25.96 11.06
C VAL A 838 18.86 -25.20 10.11
N ARG A 839 19.70 -24.30 10.61
CA ARG A 839 20.71 -23.60 9.80
C ARG A 839 21.71 -24.58 9.17
N TYR A 840 22.10 -25.62 9.88
CA TYR A 840 22.95 -26.67 9.33
C TYR A 840 22.27 -27.40 8.18
N VAL A 841 21.02 -27.85 8.35
CA VAL A 841 20.23 -28.49 7.28
C VAL A 841 20.04 -27.57 6.08
N VAL A 842 19.64 -26.31 6.33
CA VAL A 842 19.43 -25.33 5.25
C VAL A 842 20.73 -24.95 4.53
N SER A 843 21.90 -25.12 5.17
CA SER A 843 23.19 -24.86 4.51
C SER A 843 23.46 -25.80 3.32
N PHE A 844 22.70 -26.89 3.17
CA PHE A 844 22.75 -27.74 1.99
C PHE A 844 21.90 -27.21 0.82
N LEU A 845 20.97 -26.27 1.06
CA LEU A 845 20.20 -25.65 -0.01
C LEU A 845 21.04 -24.56 -0.71
N PRO A 846 20.87 -24.39 -2.04
CA PRO A 846 21.61 -23.39 -2.80
C PRO A 846 21.25 -21.98 -2.37
N ARG A 847 22.25 -21.10 -2.26
CA ARG A 847 22.01 -19.66 -2.17
C ARG A 847 22.13 -19.07 -3.58
N MET A 848 21.09 -18.39 -4.01
CA MET A 848 21.21 -17.50 -5.16
C MET A 848 22.20 -16.39 -4.80
N PRO A 849 23.19 -16.08 -5.68
CA PRO A 849 24.08 -14.95 -5.46
C PRO A 849 23.23 -13.67 -5.35
N LYS A 850 23.55 -12.83 -4.37
CA LYS A 850 22.96 -11.49 -4.29
C LYS A 850 23.19 -10.82 -5.66
N ALA A 851 22.12 -10.47 -6.36
CA ALA A 851 22.25 -9.50 -7.42
C ALA A 851 22.92 -8.29 -6.78
N SER A 852 24.03 -7.85 -7.28
CA SER A 852 24.55 -6.54 -6.93
C SER A 852 23.40 -5.59 -7.27
N VAL A 853 22.72 -5.11 -6.24
CA VAL A 853 21.75 -4.03 -6.34
C VAL A 853 22.56 -2.90 -6.94
N GLY A 854 22.37 -2.64 -8.23
CA GLY A 854 22.77 -1.37 -8.79
C GLY A 854 21.88 -0.35 -8.11
N LEU A 855 22.44 0.34 -7.14
CA LEU A 855 21.88 1.56 -6.59
C LEU A 855 21.88 2.63 -7.67
#